data_33d695ed0e41bf3d54214b7d9d7b36de
#
_entry.id   33d695ed0e41bf3d54214b7d9d7b36de
#
_cell.length_a   1.000
_cell.length_b   1.000
_cell.length_c   1.000
_cell.angle_alpha   90.00
_cell.angle_beta   90.00
_cell.angle_gamma   90.00
#
_symmetry.space_group_name_H-M   'P 1'
#
loop_
_entity.id
_entity.type
_entity.pdbx_description
1 polymer ?
#
loop_
_entity_poly.entity_id
_entity_poly.type
_entity_poly.pdbx_seq_one_letter_code
_entity_poly.pdbx_strand_id
1 'polypeptide(L)'
;MAKYNSDCKNEYAMQLMGECFRNSLKYYKKNVVDYDYFYPVFSMADTKEIEQTVYDVFGGDSLVESGVAHFTEKIGREPHNGRKYGDPEVFYANDNPLETIRDLWNDKEHQEKCRQMLIGIADRFVAEHSTPIQGDLLKERFDSLKSFFGFSGLEMDALKYAFIRKYTVFRDYPFNSRFHRSDKAEKLDFFAMCIDHSVPEVRELMKEQSRLRIFDFLDEDLDFGGSVENYLNGEDDQPLHGRFYRKAKSEDVLPWDFYPVSLREHGSLLKRLISTMRKGQGVNILLYGAPGTGKTSFAMTLARELGLEAYEIMHGEKDGEDTSLASRLIGVQVCNEQIVEGKGIMVVDEADQILNTGGGNFFGMAIGGKTASEKGQVNSMLDSMRCPVIWISNSPADSMDDSVRRRFDYSICFKKLTHSMRMNIWKNNIKKFSLENIVPESEISSLAGKYDTNAGGISMVLKNLKNMSPQADEVPGLLKRLMEPHCELMEAKAADDVMLPAKDYSLEGLNLKGDIELGRITEAVGNYFREIDGGEDVGVDRPRMNLLLWGPPGTGKTEFVKYLAKVVNRKVIVKMGSDLLSMWVGGTEKNIKAAFDEAESENAILFLDEIDGLVQDRSGAQRSWEVTQVNELLHRMENFKGVMVGATNFRDNLDQAIMRRFTFKLQFDYLDEVGKRLFFERMFNTRLSGEESARLAEIGNLAPGDFRTVRQSMYYLGGNITNMQRIEALRGESEVKRDSRKFGRIGFGV
;
A
#
# COMPACT_ATOMS: atom_id res chain seq x y z
N MET A 1 -0.92 -26.94 -22.18
CA MET A 1 -0.31 -26.74 -23.51
C MET A 1 -1.39 -26.60 -24.53
N ALA A 2 -1.37 -25.50 -25.26
CA ALA A 2 -2.42 -24.89 -26.03
C ALA A 2 -3.27 -25.89 -26.84
N LYS A 3 -4.61 -25.84 -26.66
CA LYS A 3 -5.58 -26.60 -27.44
C LYS A 3 -5.74 -26.05 -28.87
N TYR A 4 -5.07 -24.96 -29.20
CA TYR A 4 -5.08 -24.37 -30.54
C TYR A 4 -3.67 -24.39 -31.10
N ASN A 5 -3.24 -25.55 -31.56
CA ASN A 5 -2.06 -25.70 -32.39
C ASN A 5 -2.39 -25.22 -33.82
N SER A 6 -1.41 -25.04 -34.68
CA SER A 6 -1.47 -24.58 -36.07
C SER A 6 -2.59 -25.17 -36.96
N ASP A 7 -3.34 -26.13 -36.44
CA ASP A 7 -4.56 -26.72 -36.99
C ASP A 7 -5.80 -26.28 -36.17
N CYS A 8 -6.03 -24.98 -36.02
CA CYS A 8 -7.24 -24.50 -35.37
C CYS A 8 -8.49 -25.03 -36.11
N LYS A 9 -9.14 -26.06 -35.55
CA LYS A 9 -10.38 -26.64 -36.08
C LYS A 9 -11.64 -26.00 -35.50
N ASN A 10 -11.49 -24.78 -34.93
CA ASN A 10 -12.63 -24.05 -34.40
C ASN A 10 -13.39 -23.38 -35.53
N GLU A 11 -14.69 -23.74 -35.65
CA GLU A 11 -15.55 -23.29 -36.73
C GLU A 11 -15.68 -21.76 -36.79
N TYR A 12 -15.76 -21.10 -35.66
CA TYR A 12 -15.84 -19.65 -35.61
C TYR A 12 -14.53 -18.98 -36.06
N ALA A 13 -13.37 -19.53 -35.69
CA ALA A 13 -12.06 -19.03 -36.16
C ALA A 13 -11.91 -19.21 -37.67
N MET A 14 -12.38 -20.33 -38.21
CA MET A 14 -12.39 -20.59 -39.67
C MET A 14 -13.31 -19.61 -40.41
N GLN A 15 -14.50 -19.34 -39.89
CA GLN A 15 -15.38 -18.30 -40.41
C GLN A 15 -14.69 -16.95 -40.49
N LEU A 16 -14.11 -16.50 -39.37
CA LEU A 16 -13.40 -15.21 -39.27
C LEU A 16 -12.22 -15.14 -40.25
N MET A 17 -11.49 -16.24 -40.43
CA MET A 17 -10.40 -16.33 -41.39
C MET A 17 -10.89 -16.12 -42.83
N GLY A 18 -11.98 -16.80 -43.21
CA GLY A 18 -12.61 -16.62 -44.51
C GLY A 18 -13.07 -15.18 -44.76
N GLU A 19 -13.69 -14.55 -43.75
CA GLU A 19 -14.13 -13.16 -43.82
C GLU A 19 -12.96 -12.21 -44.04
N CYS A 20 -11.86 -12.36 -43.29
CA CYS A 20 -10.66 -11.54 -43.44
C CYS A 20 -10.01 -11.70 -44.81
N PHE A 21 -9.91 -12.93 -45.31
CA PHE A 21 -9.36 -13.17 -46.62
C PHE A 21 -10.24 -12.55 -47.72
N ARG A 22 -11.55 -12.78 -47.70
CA ARG A 22 -12.53 -12.18 -48.60
C ARG A 22 -12.39 -10.64 -48.61
N ASN A 23 -12.31 -10.00 -47.45
CA ASN A 23 -12.20 -8.56 -47.33
C ASN A 23 -10.86 -8.06 -47.92
N SER A 24 -9.75 -8.76 -47.65
CA SER A 24 -8.45 -8.42 -48.23
C SER A 24 -8.50 -8.42 -49.77
N LEU A 25 -9.14 -9.42 -50.38
CA LEU A 25 -9.30 -9.52 -51.83
C LEU A 25 -10.09 -8.36 -52.44
N LYS A 26 -11.12 -7.86 -51.76
CA LYS A 26 -11.95 -6.73 -52.24
C LYS A 26 -11.15 -5.44 -52.42
N TYR A 27 -10.23 -5.15 -51.51
CA TYR A 27 -9.55 -3.87 -51.42
C TYR A 27 -8.10 -3.88 -51.92
N TYR A 28 -7.52 -5.06 -52.15
CA TYR A 28 -6.13 -5.14 -52.59
C TYR A 28 -5.95 -4.68 -54.03
N LYS A 29 -5.13 -3.64 -54.19
CA LYS A 29 -4.97 -2.94 -55.51
C LYS A 29 -3.64 -3.23 -56.18
N LYS A 30 -2.72 -4.00 -55.62
CA LYS A 30 -1.44 -4.30 -56.27
C LYS A 30 -1.66 -5.21 -57.45
N ASN A 31 -1.07 -4.82 -58.59
CA ASN A 31 -1.17 -5.58 -59.84
C ASN A 31 -0.21 -6.77 -59.90
N VAL A 32 0.79 -6.80 -59.03
CA VAL A 32 1.77 -7.88 -58.97
C VAL A 32 1.83 -8.39 -57.58
N VAL A 33 1.52 -9.67 -57.38
CA VAL A 33 1.49 -10.41 -56.11
C VAL A 33 2.34 -11.65 -56.23
N ASP A 34 2.94 -12.07 -55.12
CA ASP A 34 3.58 -13.37 -55.04
C ASP A 34 2.51 -14.45 -54.70
N TYR A 35 2.76 -15.69 -55.02
CA TYR A 35 1.82 -16.81 -54.78
C TYR A 35 1.46 -16.97 -53.30
N ASP A 36 2.34 -16.56 -52.40
CA ASP A 36 2.12 -16.61 -50.93
C ASP A 36 0.86 -15.80 -50.52
N TYR A 37 0.47 -14.80 -51.30
CA TYR A 37 -0.75 -14.03 -51.08
C TYR A 37 -2.04 -14.89 -51.16
N PHE A 38 -1.99 -15.99 -51.88
CA PHE A 38 -3.15 -16.87 -52.08
C PHE A 38 -3.12 -18.08 -51.18
N TYR A 39 -2.13 -18.20 -50.29
CA TYR A 39 -1.96 -19.35 -49.41
C TYR A 39 -3.20 -19.72 -48.56
N PRO A 40 -4.00 -18.77 -48.06
CA PRO A 40 -5.22 -19.09 -47.33
C PRO A 40 -6.25 -19.90 -48.12
N VAL A 41 -6.21 -19.86 -49.45
CA VAL A 41 -7.14 -20.62 -50.32
C VAL A 41 -7.03 -22.11 -50.07
N PHE A 42 -5.85 -22.65 -49.76
CA PHE A 42 -5.67 -24.07 -49.44
C PHE A 42 -6.28 -24.49 -48.10
N SER A 43 -6.56 -23.55 -47.23
CA SER A 43 -7.32 -23.83 -46.01
C SER A 43 -8.82 -23.77 -46.24
N MET A 44 -9.29 -23.26 -47.38
CA MET A 44 -10.68 -23.01 -47.71
C MET A 44 -11.25 -23.98 -48.70
N ALA A 45 -10.42 -24.59 -49.53
CA ALA A 45 -10.85 -25.59 -50.53
C ALA A 45 -9.74 -26.61 -50.74
N ASP A 46 -10.07 -27.81 -51.09
CA ASP A 46 -9.08 -28.80 -51.50
C ASP A 46 -8.47 -28.49 -52.90
N THR A 47 -7.32 -29.08 -53.17
CA THR A 47 -6.58 -28.81 -54.41
C THR A 47 -7.44 -29.10 -55.66
N LYS A 48 -8.25 -30.18 -55.63
CA LYS A 48 -9.11 -30.56 -56.75
C LYS A 48 -10.27 -29.57 -56.94
N GLU A 49 -10.82 -29.09 -55.86
CA GLU A 49 -11.89 -28.08 -55.90
C GLU A 49 -11.37 -26.75 -56.44
N ILE A 50 -10.13 -26.34 -56.03
CA ILE A 50 -9.47 -25.15 -56.53
C ILE A 50 -9.24 -25.28 -58.04
N GLU A 51 -8.66 -26.39 -58.50
CA GLU A 51 -8.43 -26.70 -59.88
C GLU A 51 -9.72 -26.68 -60.73
N GLN A 52 -10.77 -27.36 -60.24
CA GLN A 52 -12.03 -27.38 -60.92
C GLN A 52 -12.63 -25.97 -60.99
N THR A 53 -12.55 -25.21 -59.95
CA THR A 53 -13.06 -23.81 -59.95
C THR A 53 -12.30 -22.92 -60.91
N VAL A 54 -10.94 -23.05 -60.99
CA VAL A 54 -10.11 -22.33 -62.00
C VAL A 54 -10.53 -22.75 -63.40
N TYR A 55 -10.70 -24.04 -63.66
CA TYR A 55 -11.13 -24.57 -64.95
C TYR A 55 -12.52 -24.08 -65.35
N ASP A 56 -13.47 -24.11 -64.43
CA ASP A 56 -14.88 -23.67 -64.69
C ASP A 56 -14.94 -22.17 -65.04
N VAL A 57 -14.05 -21.37 -64.50
CA VAL A 57 -14.00 -19.91 -64.74
C VAL A 57 -13.17 -19.52 -65.93
N PHE A 58 -12.04 -20.18 -66.18
CA PHE A 58 -11.06 -19.83 -67.18
C PHE A 58 -10.80 -20.92 -68.23
N GLY A 59 -11.63 -21.98 -68.26
CA GLY A 59 -11.45 -23.08 -69.21
C GLY A 59 -11.40 -22.63 -70.66
N GLY A 60 -10.33 -23.05 -71.41
CA GLY A 60 -10.05 -22.63 -72.75
C GLY A 60 -9.07 -21.45 -72.87
N ASP A 61 -8.58 -20.89 -71.74
CA ASP A 61 -7.56 -19.89 -71.77
C ASP A 61 -6.16 -20.50 -71.83
N SER A 62 -5.25 -19.93 -72.66
CA SER A 62 -3.94 -20.46 -72.90
C SER A 62 -3.04 -20.48 -71.63
N LEU A 63 -3.26 -19.60 -70.68
CA LEU A 63 -2.56 -19.58 -69.40
C LEU A 63 -3.00 -20.75 -68.48
N VAL A 64 -4.25 -21.12 -68.55
CA VAL A 64 -4.82 -22.25 -67.80
C VAL A 64 -4.53 -23.58 -68.50
N GLU A 65 -4.64 -23.68 -69.82
CA GLU A 65 -4.33 -24.89 -70.57
C GLU A 65 -2.89 -25.33 -70.41
N SER A 66 -1.94 -24.37 -70.39
CA SER A 66 -0.52 -24.68 -70.20
C SER A 66 -0.24 -25.08 -68.72
N GLY A 67 -0.92 -24.48 -67.72
CA GLY A 67 -0.82 -24.83 -66.33
C GLY A 67 -1.52 -26.16 -65.99
N VAL A 68 -2.74 -26.38 -66.46
CA VAL A 68 -3.56 -27.60 -66.22
C VAL A 68 -2.98 -28.81 -66.92
N ALA A 69 -2.40 -28.68 -68.13
CA ALA A 69 -1.74 -29.79 -68.82
C ALA A 69 -0.52 -30.33 -68.02
N HIS A 70 0.23 -29.43 -67.38
CA HIS A 70 1.36 -29.81 -66.51
C HIS A 70 0.89 -30.49 -65.22
N PHE A 71 -0.26 -30.13 -64.75
CA PHE A 71 -0.90 -30.59 -63.49
C PHE A 71 -1.55 -31.99 -63.62
N THR A 72 -2.31 -32.26 -64.68
CA THR A 72 -2.99 -33.54 -64.93
C THR A 72 -1.98 -34.68 -65.20
N GLU A 73 -0.83 -34.40 -65.78
CA GLU A 73 0.22 -35.39 -66.01
C GLU A 73 0.92 -35.83 -64.70
N LYS A 74 0.93 -35.02 -63.64
CA LYS A 74 1.61 -35.30 -62.35
C LYS A 74 0.72 -35.89 -61.25
N ILE A 75 -0.59 -35.61 -61.24
CA ILE A 75 -1.56 -36.13 -60.25
C ILE A 75 -1.73 -37.66 -60.38
N GLY A 76 -1.36 -38.25 -61.53
CA GLY A 76 -1.35 -39.72 -61.72
C GLY A 76 -0.30 -40.46 -60.93
N ARG A 77 0.58 -39.81 -60.15
CA ARG A 77 1.57 -40.43 -59.30
C ARG A 77 1.16 -40.29 -57.82
N GLU A 78 0.91 -41.39 -57.15
CA GLU A 78 0.68 -41.44 -55.71
C GLU A 78 1.83 -40.75 -54.95
N PRO A 79 1.53 -39.99 -53.90
CA PRO A 79 2.55 -39.35 -53.12
C PRO A 79 3.45 -40.38 -52.45
N HIS A 80 4.68 -40.48 -52.91
CA HIS A 80 5.71 -41.25 -52.22
C HIS A 80 5.99 -40.63 -50.86
N ASN A 81 5.81 -41.41 -49.81
CA ASN A 81 6.17 -41.20 -48.39
C ASN A 81 5.09 -40.65 -47.44
N GLY A 82 3.91 -41.21 -47.37
CA GLY A 82 3.10 -41.23 -46.12
C GLY A 82 2.83 -39.89 -45.41
N ARG A 83 3.19 -38.76 -45.99
CA ARG A 83 2.94 -37.41 -45.44
C ARG A 83 1.57 -36.90 -45.90
N LYS A 84 0.74 -36.53 -44.93
CA LYS A 84 -0.59 -35.98 -45.20
C LYS A 84 -0.45 -34.61 -45.87
N TYR A 85 -1.27 -34.32 -46.86
CA TYR A 85 -1.48 -32.99 -47.43
C TYR A 85 -1.75 -31.98 -46.29
N GLY A 86 -1.01 -30.88 -46.22
CA GLY A 86 -1.11 -29.88 -45.18
C GLY A 86 0.23 -29.57 -44.47
N ASP A 87 1.33 -30.28 -44.81
CA ASP A 87 2.64 -29.98 -44.26
C ASP A 87 3.33 -28.92 -45.14
N PRO A 88 3.70 -27.73 -44.61
CA PRO A 88 4.32 -26.63 -45.39
C PRO A 88 5.57 -27.07 -46.19
N GLU A 89 6.33 -28.03 -45.67
CA GLU A 89 7.56 -28.55 -46.34
C GLU A 89 7.27 -29.36 -47.61
N VAL A 90 6.04 -29.84 -47.81
CA VAL A 90 5.65 -30.63 -49.01
C VAL A 90 5.33 -29.68 -50.20
N PHE A 91 4.91 -28.46 -49.95
CA PHE A 91 4.51 -27.47 -50.97
C PHE A 91 5.69 -26.85 -51.73
N TYR A 92 6.88 -26.86 -51.16
CA TYR A 92 8.06 -26.28 -51.83
C TYR A 92 8.67 -27.17 -52.94
N ALA A 93 8.16 -28.36 -53.13
CA ALA A 93 8.83 -29.32 -54.02
C ALA A 93 8.20 -29.51 -55.40
N ASN A 94 6.89 -29.20 -55.65
CA ASN A 94 6.27 -29.39 -56.98
C ASN A 94 4.98 -28.62 -57.21
N ASP A 95 4.94 -27.90 -58.29
CA ASP A 95 3.80 -27.33 -59.07
C ASP A 95 2.50 -27.04 -58.24
N ASN A 96 2.45 -25.82 -57.80
CA ASN A 96 1.41 -25.32 -56.89
C ASN A 96 0.29 -24.62 -57.71
N PRO A 97 -0.99 -24.97 -57.59
CA PRO A 97 -2.09 -24.27 -58.27
C PRO A 97 -2.14 -22.79 -57.96
N LEU A 98 -1.53 -22.33 -56.87
CA LEU A 98 -1.38 -20.93 -56.56
C LEU A 98 -0.49 -20.17 -57.58
N GLU A 99 0.38 -20.87 -58.31
CA GLU A 99 1.15 -20.24 -59.40
C GLU A 99 0.23 -19.83 -60.56
N THR A 100 -0.71 -20.69 -60.92
CA THR A 100 -1.70 -20.38 -61.95
C THR A 100 -2.62 -19.25 -61.47
N ILE A 101 -3.07 -19.25 -60.23
CA ILE A 101 -3.85 -18.14 -59.66
C ILE A 101 -3.04 -16.86 -59.62
N ARG A 102 -1.76 -16.89 -59.27
CA ARG A 102 -0.86 -15.75 -59.30
C ARG A 102 -0.74 -15.17 -60.72
N ASP A 103 -0.54 -16.02 -61.72
CA ASP A 103 -0.35 -15.60 -63.11
C ASP A 103 -1.65 -14.97 -63.65
N LEU A 104 -2.82 -15.58 -63.37
CA LEU A 104 -4.12 -14.99 -63.66
C LEU A 104 -4.37 -13.66 -62.96
N TRP A 105 -3.93 -13.51 -61.71
CA TRP A 105 -4.06 -12.27 -60.97
C TRP A 105 -3.14 -11.17 -61.51
N ASN A 106 -1.94 -11.53 -61.92
CA ASN A 106 -0.94 -10.59 -62.43
C ASN A 106 -1.23 -10.18 -63.87
N ASP A 107 -2.11 -10.90 -64.58
CA ASP A 107 -2.59 -10.49 -65.89
C ASP A 107 -3.78 -9.51 -65.77
N LYS A 108 -3.66 -8.33 -66.40
CA LYS A 108 -4.65 -7.26 -66.31
C LYS A 108 -6.03 -7.64 -66.83
N GLU A 109 -6.12 -8.50 -67.85
CA GLU A 109 -7.40 -8.93 -68.42
C GLU A 109 -8.12 -9.91 -67.50
N HIS A 110 -7.39 -10.73 -66.79
CA HIS A 110 -7.94 -11.80 -65.91
C HIS A 110 -8.08 -11.41 -64.43
N GLN A 111 -7.40 -10.36 -64.01
CA GLN A 111 -7.30 -9.98 -62.59
C GLN A 111 -8.65 -9.88 -61.87
N GLU A 112 -9.61 -9.15 -62.46
CA GLU A 112 -10.91 -8.96 -61.79
C GLU A 112 -11.73 -10.24 -61.75
N LYS A 113 -11.66 -11.03 -62.83
CA LYS A 113 -12.33 -12.32 -62.91
C LYS A 113 -11.74 -13.34 -61.91
N CYS A 114 -10.40 -13.32 -61.74
CA CYS A 114 -9.69 -14.10 -60.77
C CYS A 114 -10.08 -13.66 -59.32
N ARG A 115 -10.16 -12.36 -59.07
CA ARG A 115 -10.64 -11.79 -57.80
C ARG A 115 -12.03 -12.29 -57.44
N GLN A 116 -12.99 -12.24 -58.36
CA GLN A 116 -14.37 -12.69 -58.12
C GLN A 116 -14.42 -14.19 -57.88
N MET A 117 -13.63 -14.97 -58.57
CA MET A 117 -13.49 -16.41 -58.33
C MET A 117 -13.02 -16.73 -56.90
N LEU A 118 -11.94 -16.04 -56.45
CA LEU A 118 -11.39 -16.24 -55.10
C LEU A 118 -12.34 -15.73 -54.02
N ILE A 119 -13.06 -14.63 -54.24
CA ILE A 119 -14.13 -14.17 -53.37
C ILE A 119 -15.22 -15.23 -53.27
N GLY A 120 -15.60 -15.87 -54.36
CA GLY A 120 -16.59 -16.94 -54.40
C GLY A 120 -16.16 -18.18 -53.60
N ILE A 121 -14.87 -18.54 -53.62
CA ILE A 121 -14.34 -19.62 -52.77
C ILE A 121 -14.44 -19.21 -51.29
N ALA A 122 -14.01 -18.00 -50.91
CA ALA A 122 -14.08 -17.51 -49.56
C ALA A 122 -15.54 -17.39 -49.04
N ASP A 123 -16.50 -16.95 -49.88
CA ASP A 123 -17.90 -16.83 -49.53
C ASP A 123 -18.52 -18.22 -49.26
N ARG A 124 -18.21 -19.25 -50.06
CA ARG A 124 -18.66 -20.62 -49.81
C ARG A 124 -18.10 -21.14 -48.48
N PHE A 125 -16.80 -20.95 -48.26
CA PHE A 125 -16.16 -21.36 -47.03
C PHE A 125 -16.77 -20.68 -45.80
N VAL A 126 -17.02 -19.37 -45.85
CA VAL A 126 -17.68 -18.63 -44.76
C VAL A 126 -19.10 -19.19 -44.55
N ALA A 127 -19.85 -19.47 -45.61
CA ALA A 127 -21.19 -20.00 -45.50
C ALA A 127 -21.23 -21.39 -44.83
N GLU A 128 -20.27 -22.26 -45.16
CA GLU A 128 -20.15 -23.59 -44.57
C GLU A 128 -19.86 -23.53 -43.07
N HIS A 129 -19.02 -22.56 -42.63
CA HIS A 129 -18.65 -22.40 -41.24
C HIS A 129 -19.54 -21.41 -40.45
N SER A 130 -20.57 -20.83 -41.11
CA SER A 130 -21.49 -19.86 -40.51
C SER A 130 -22.68 -20.50 -39.80
N THR A 131 -22.84 -21.81 -39.85
CA THR A 131 -23.92 -22.50 -39.12
C THR A 131 -23.76 -22.27 -37.63
N PRO A 132 -24.79 -21.71 -36.94
CA PRO A 132 -24.66 -21.42 -35.52
C PRO A 132 -24.48 -22.72 -34.73
N ILE A 133 -23.25 -23.03 -34.37
CA ILE A 133 -22.97 -24.08 -33.41
C ILE A 133 -23.33 -23.50 -32.06
N GLN A 134 -24.41 -23.94 -31.44
CA GLN A 134 -24.71 -23.68 -30.04
C GLN A 134 -23.55 -24.21 -29.21
N GLY A 135 -22.84 -23.32 -28.49
CA GLY A 135 -21.76 -23.69 -27.61
C GLY A 135 -20.36 -23.55 -28.19
N ASP A 136 -20.13 -22.74 -29.24
CA ASP A 136 -18.76 -22.34 -29.63
C ASP A 136 -18.17 -21.44 -28.58
N LEU A 137 -17.28 -21.99 -27.77
CA LEU A 137 -16.62 -21.31 -26.65
C LEU A 137 -15.84 -20.05 -27.07
N LEU A 138 -15.22 -20.04 -28.25
CA LEU A 138 -14.47 -18.89 -28.73
C LEU A 138 -15.41 -17.73 -29.05
N LYS A 139 -16.52 -18.01 -29.72
CA LYS A 139 -17.56 -17.01 -30.02
C LYS A 139 -18.16 -16.45 -28.75
N GLU A 140 -18.51 -17.31 -27.80
CA GLU A 140 -19.05 -16.90 -26.50
C GLU A 140 -18.07 -16.01 -25.73
N ARG A 141 -16.76 -16.28 -25.83
CA ARG A 141 -15.70 -15.45 -25.23
C ARG A 141 -15.57 -14.10 -25.89
N PHE A 142 -15.60 -14.03 -27.21
CA PHE A 142 -15.62 -12.74 -27.92
C PHE A 142 -16.88 -11.94 -27.61
N ASP A 143 -18.06 -12.58 -27.56
CA ASP A 143 -19.33 -11.94 -27.21
C ASP A 143 -19.30 -11.43 -25.75
N SER A 144 -18.68 -12.19 -24.86
CA SER A 144 -18.44 -11.77 -23.46
C SER A 144 -17.49 -10.58 -23.36
N LEU A 145 -16.39 -10.57 -24.13
CA LEU A 145 -15.49 -9.40 -24.21
C LEU A 145 -16.24 -8.18 -24.69
N LYS A 146 -17.02 -8.30 -25.77
CA LYS A 146 -17.82 -7.19 -26.31
C LYS A 146 -18.81 -6.66 -25.29
N SER A 147 -19.54 -7.53 -24.63
CA SER A 147 -20.54 -7.17 -23.63
C SER A 147 -19.91 -6.55 -22.39
N PHE A 148 -18.80 -7.12 -21.93
CA PHE A 148 -18.16 -6.72 -20.69
C PHE A 148 -17.40 -5.39 -20.81
N PHE A 149 -16.63 -5.22 -21.90
CA PHE A 149 -15.85 -3.99 -22.12
C PHE A 149 -16.60 -2.93 -22.92
N GLY A 150 -17.76 -3.23 -23.47
CA GLY A 150 -18.51 -2.31 -24.33
C GLY A 150 -17.72 -1.93 -25.58
N PHE A 151 -16.94 -2.86 -26.14
CA PHE A 151 -16.15 -2.60 -27.34
C PHE A 151 -17.01 -2.31 -28.57
N SER A 152 -16.58 -1.36 -29.38
CA SER A 152 -17.16 -1.04 -30.67
C SER A 152 -16.96 -2.19 -31.68
N GLY A 153 -17.65 -2.14 -32.80
CA GLY A 153 -17.45 -3.09 -33.88
C GLY A 153 -15.98 -3.13 -34.34
N LEU A 154 -15.40 -1.96 -34.57
CA LEU A 154 -14.00 -1.82 -34.98
C LEU A 154 -13.00 -2.43 -33.99
N GLU A 155 -13.19 -2.20 -32.66
CA GLU A 155 -12.34 -2.79 -31.63
C GLU A 155 -12.46 -4.31 -31.59
N MET A 156 -13.67 -4.84 -31.74
CA MET A 156 -13.89 -6.28 -31.81
C MET A 156 -13.29 -6.91 -33.07
N ASP A 157 -13.40 -6.27 -34.21
CA ASP A 157 -12.83 -6.79 -35.47
C ASP A 157 -11.31 -6.78 -35.43
N ALA A 158 -10.70 -5.81 -34.74
CA ALA A 158 -9.27 -5.81 -34.47
C ALA A 158 -8.83 -6.98 -33.61
N LEU A 159 -9.56 -7.27 -32.52
CA LEU A 159 -9.27 -8.41 -31.63
C LEU A 159 -9.44 -9.75 -32.36
N LYS A 160 -10.47 -9.91 -33.19
CA LYS A 160 -10.68 -11.09 -34.02
C LYS A 160 -9.55 -11.28 -35.02
N TYR A 161 -9.13 -10.21 -35.70
CA TYR A 161 -8.00 -10.25 -36.63
C TYR A 161 -6.69 -10.66 -35.92
N ALA A 162 -6.40 -10.08 -34.75
CA ALA A 162 -5.22 -10.44 -33.98
C ALA A 162 -5.26 -11.95 -33.61
N PHE A 163 -6.43 -12.49 -33.24
CA PHE A 163 -6.59 -13.91 -32.94
C PHE A 163 -6.31 -14.78 -34.18
N ILE A 164 -6.91 -14.46 -35.32
CA ILE A 164 -6.68 -15.20 -36.55
C ILE A 164 -5.23 -15.17 -36.95
N ARG A 165 -4.61 -13.99 -36.87
CA ARG A 165 -3.18 -13.80 -37.20
C ARG A 165 -2.29 -14.71 -36.35
N LYS A 166 -2.59 -14.91 -35.06
CA LYS A 166 -1.77 -15.67 -34.13
C LYS A 166 -2.02 -17.19 -34.20
N TYR A 167 -3.26 -17.61 -34.43
CA TYR A 167 -3.71 -18.99 -34.22
C TYR A 167 -4.18 -19.72 -35.48
N THR A 168 -4.10 -19.10 -36.65
CA THR A 168 -4.46 -19.71 -37.92
C THR A 168 -3.32 -19.60 -38.94
N VAL A 169 -3.55 -20.06 -40.16
CA VAL A 169 -2.61 -19.92 -41.30
C VAL A 169 -2.28 -18.47 -41.63
N PHE A 170 -3.00 -17.50 -41.05
CA PHE A 170 -2.70 -16.07 -41.15
C PHE A 170 -1.49 -15.63 -40.33
N ARG A 171 -0.87 -16.50 -39.55
CA ARG A 171 0.28 -16.12 -38.69
C ARG A 171 1.40 -15.42 -39.47
N ASP A 172 1.69 -15.94 -40.65
CA ASP A 172 2.75 -15.41 -41.50
C ASP A 172 2.20 -14.70 -42.75
N TYR A 173 0.87 -14.60 -42.87
CA TYR A 173 0.19 -14.09 -44.04
C TYR A 173 -0.07 -12.58 -43.97
N PRO A 174 0.12 -11.82 -45.05
CA PRO A 174 0.83 -12.16 -46.30
C PRO A 174 2.35 -11.89 -46.22
N PHE A 175 2.85 -11.65 -45.03
CA PHE A 175 4.20 -11.20 -44.72
C PHE A 175 5.06 -12.35 -44.27
N ASN A 176 5.21 -13.36 -45.11
CA ASN A 176 6.15 -14.45 -44.88
C ASN A 176 7.61 -13.96 -44.86
N SER A 177 8.57 -14.78 -44.42
CA SER A 177 9.97 -14.46 -44.10
C SER A 177 10.73 -13.53 -45.04
N ARG A 178 10.27 -13.35 -46.25
CA ARG A 178 10.79 -12.36 -47.25
C ARG A 178 10.31 -10.92 -47.01
N PHE A 179 9.21 -10.72 -46.27
CA PHE A 179 8.60 -9.44 -45.98
C PHE A 179 8.83 -8.91 -44.56
N HIS A 180 9.73 -9.52 -43.78
CA HIS A 180 10.13 -8.99 -42.46
C HIS A 180 10.69 -7.55 -42.50
N ARG A 181 10.82 -6.97 -43.67
CA ARG A 181 11.16 -5.54 -43.90
C ARG A 181 9.99 -4.73 -44.39
N SER A 182 8.75 -5.24 -44.38
CA SER A 182 7.61 -4.42 -44.78
C SER A 182 7.43 -3.27 -43.81
N ASP A 183 7.27 -2.08 -44.38
CA ASP A 183 7.02 -0.84 -43.69
C ASP A 183 5.80 -1.01 -42.77
N LYS A 184 5.86 -0.42 -41.58
CA LYS A 184 4.75 -0.42 -40.58
C LYS A 184 3.44 0.09 -41.25
N ALA A 185 3.54 0.97 -42.25
CA ALA A 185 2.41 1.45 -43.04
C ALA A 185 1.73 0.34 -43.85
N GLU A 186 2.49 -0.54 -44.52
CA GLU A 186 1.92 -1.62 -45.36
C GLU A 186 1.17 -2.66 -44.46
N LYS A 187 1.70 -2.95 -43.30
CA LYS A 187 1.01 -3.84 -42.29
C LYS A 187 -0.32 -3.23 -41.85
N LEU A 188 -0.35 -1.91 -41.62
CA LEU A 188 -1.56 -1.21 -41.19
C LEU A 188 -2.61 -1.16 -42.29
N ASP A 189 -2.20 -0.90 -43.54
CA ASP A 189 -3.06 -0.89 -44.71
C ASP A 189 -3.70 -2.28 -44.90
N PHE A 190 -2.89 -3.34 -44.83
CA PHE A 190 -3.40 -4.71 -44.96
C PHE A 190 -4.35 -5.10 -43.80
N PHE A 191 -4.03 -4.73 -42.59
CA PHE A 191 -4.92 -4.91 -41.46
C PHE A 191 -6.27 -4.24 -41.67
N ALA A 192 -6.28 -2.98 -42.10
CA ALA A 192 -7.50 -2.23 -42.45
C ALA A 192 -8.36 -2.95 -43.50
N MET A 193 -7.72 -3.49 -44.54
CA MET A 193 -8.42 -4.26 -45.57
C MET A 193 -9.06 -5.52 -45.00
N CYS A 194 -8.36 -6.28 -44.16
CA CYS A 194 -8.87 -7.52 -43.59
C CYS A 194 -10.11 -7.31 -42.74
N ILE A 195 -10.19 -6.20 -42.00
CA ILE A 195 -11.33 -5.92 -41.11
C ILE A 195 -12.41 -5.05 -41.76
N ASP A 196 -12.27 -4.69 -43.05
CA ASP A 196 -13.22 -3.88 -43.84
C ASP A 196 -13.43 -2.47 -43.23
N HIS A 197 -12.33 -1.84 -42.80
CA HIS A 197 -12.33 -0.49 -42.24
C HIS A 197 -11.30 0.43 -42.94
N SER A 198 -11.45 1.73 -42.76
CA SER A 198 -10.50 2.68 -43.34
C SER A 198 -9.17 2.75 -42.56
N VAL A 199 -8.07 3.01 -43.26
CA VAL A 199 -6.74 3.15 -42.64
C VAL A 199 -6.70 4.23 -41.56
N PRO A 200 -7.35 5.41 -41.70
CA PRO A 200 -7.41 6.40 -40.62
C PRO A 200 -8.07 5.88 -39.35
N GLU A 201 -9.17 5.12 -39.44
CA GLU A 201 -9.87 4.54 -38.29
C GLU A 201 -8.98 3.53 -37.54
N VAL A 202 -8.31 2.67 -38.31
CA VAL A 202 -7.38 1.69 -37.75
C VAL A 202 -6.17 2.38 -37.12
N ARG A 203 -5.68 3.45 -37.69
CA ARG A 203 -4.57 4.23 -37.12
C ARG A 203 -4.95 4.87 -35.78
N GLU A 204 -6.18 5.36 -35.63
CA GLU A 204 -6.68 5.85 -34.34
C GLU A 204 -6.76 4.74 -33.29
N LEU A 205 -7.21 3.55 -33.71
CA LEU A 205 -7.30 2.38 -32.84
C LEU A 205 -5.92 1.94 -32.28
N MET A 206 -4.85 2.13 -33.05
CA MET A 206 -3.49 1.74 -32.67
C MET A 206 -2.73 2.79 -31.86
N LYS A 207 -3.33 3.95 -31.57
CA LYS A 207 -2.72 4.96 -30.70
C LYS A 207 -2.62 4.45 -29.25
N GLU A 208 -1.59 4.89 -28.55
CA GLU A 208 -1.40 4.57 -27.11
C GLU A 208 -2.62 4.91 -26.23
N GLN A 209 -3.42 5.88 -26.64
CA GLN A 209 -4.62 6.33 -25.94
C GLN A 209 -5.88 5.53 -26.30
N SER A 210 -5.80 4.57 -27.21
CA SER A 210 -6.94 3.71 -27.53
C SER A 210 -7.22 2.73 -26.38
N ARG A 211 -8.48 2.31 -26.24
CA ARG A 211 -8.91 1.36 -25.19
C ARG A 211 -8.19 0.01 -25.30
N LEU A 212 -7.95 -0.48 -26.52
CA LEU A 212 -7.25 -1.74 -26.74
C LEU A 212 -5.78 -1.67 -26.27
N ARG A 213 -5.15 -0.51 -26.42
CA ARG A 213 -3.77 -0.27 -25.94
C ARG A 213 -3.73 -0.02 -24.43
N ILE A 214 -4.62 0.81 -23.91
CA ILE A 214 -4.71 1.13 -22.47
C ILE A 214 -5.03 -0.13 -21.65
N PHE A 215 -5.91 -0.99 -22.16
CA PHE A 215 -6.31 -2.22 -21.46
C PHE A 215 -5.34 -3.39 -21.69
N ASP A 216 -4.23 -3.15 -22.39
CA ASP A 216 -3.24 -4.18 -22.73
C ASP A 216 -3.85 -5.38 -23.49
N PHE A 217 -4.88 -5.10 -24.30
CA PHE A 217 -5.47 -6.13 -25.14
C PHE A 217 -4.62 -6.41 -26.38
N LEU A 218 -4.09 -5.35 -26.99
CA LEU A 218 -3.19 -5.44 -28.14
C LEU A 218 -2.01 -4.50 -27.97
N ASP A 219 -0.84 -4.95 -28.33
CA ASP A 219 0.36 -4.11 -28.42
C ASP A 219 0.47 -3.38 -29.77
N GLU A 220 1.59 -2.74 -30.03
CA GLU A 220 1.83 -2.00 -31.30
C GLU A 220 1.99 -2.90 -32.53
N ASP A 221 2.26 -4.18 -32.32
CA ASP A 221 2.42 -5.21 -33.34
C ASP A 221 1.15 -6.06 -33.52
N LEU A 222 0.05 -5.70 -32.86
CA LEU A 222 -1.21 -6.45 -32.81
C LEU A 222 -1.09 -7.82 -32.13
N ASP A 223 -0.17 -7.97 -31.20
CA ASP A 223 -0.08 -9.16 -30.36
C ASP A 223 -0.88 -8.95 -29.07
N PHE A 224 -1.48 -10.06 -28.56
CA PHE A 224 -2.28 -9.99 -27.34
C PHE A 224 -1.44 -9.79 -26.10
N GLY A 225 -1.95 -9.02 -25.14
CA GLY A 225 -1.54 -9.10 -23.74
C GLY A 225 -1.86 -10.47 -23.14
N GLY A 226 -0.95 -10.99 -22.29
CA GLY A 226 -1.00 -12.40 -21.84
C GLY A 226 -2.31 -12.84 -21.20
N SER A 227 -2.96 -11.98 -20.40
CA SER A 227 -4.22 -12.34 -19.70
C SER A 227 -5.41 -12.53 -20.65
N VAL A 228 -5.50 -11.73 -21.71
CA VAL A 228 -6.57 -11.83 -22.71
C VAL A 228 -6.37 -13.04 -23.59
N GLU A 229 -5.11 -13.32 -23.92
CA GLU A 229 -4.73 -14.48 -24.70
C GLU A 229 -5.14 -15.79 -24.00
N ASN A 230 -4.78 -15.95 -22.73
CA ASN A 230 -5.15 -17.13 -21.94
C ASN A 230 -6.67 -17.32 -21.85
N TYR A 231 -7.42 -16.22 -21.72
CA TYR A 231 -8.87 -16.26 -21.73
C TYR A 231 -9.43 -16.74 -23.07
N LEU A 232 -8.98 -16.17 -24.19
CA LEU A 232 -9.45 -16.55 -25.52
C LEU A 232 -9.10 -18.00 -25.86
N ASN A 233 -7.93 -18.48 -25.44
CA ASN A 233 -7.47 -19.84 -25.67
C ASN A 233 -8.12 -20.89 -24.76
N GLY A 234 -8.86 -20.49 -23.74
CA GLY A 234 -9.48 -21.41 -22.80
C GLY A 234 -8.54 -22.01 -21.77
N GLU A 235 -7.42 -21.39 -21.55
CA GLU A 235 -6.52 -21.73 -20.45
C GLU A 235 -7.05 -21.23 -19.11
N ASP A 236 -7.93 -20.23 -19.15
CA ASP A 236 -8.64 -19.70 -17.99
C ASP A 236 -10.15 -19.65 -18.22
N ASP A 237 -10.90 -20.40 -17.43
CA ASP A 237 -12.36 -20.51 -17.49
C ASP A 237 -13.09 -19.52 -16.57
N GLN A 238 -12.34 -18.60 -15.89
CA GLN A 238 -12.97 -17.66 -14.97
C GLN A 238 -13.70 -16.52 -15.68
N PRO A 239 -14.85 -16.07 -15.12
CA PRO A 239 -15.52 -14.89 -15.63
C PRO A 239 -14.58 -13.69 -15.61
N LEU A 240 -14.48 -12.96 -16.71
CA LEU A 240 -13.59 -11.81 -16.88
C LEU A 240 -13.70 -10.77 -15.78
N HIS A 241 -14.92 -10.51 -15.26
CA HIS A 241 -15.11 -9.55 -14.19
C HIS A 241 -14.39 -9.94 -12.89
N GLY A 242 -14.29 -11.22 -12.58
CA GLY A 242 -13.61 -11.70 -11.37
C GLY A 242 -12.10 -11.50 -11.36
N ARG A 243 -11.51 -11.15 -12.50
CA ARG A 243 -10.07 -10.84 -12.63
C ARG A 243 -9.75 -9.38 -12.26
N PHE A 244 -10.64 -8.47 -12.60
CA PHE A 244 -10.41 -7.03 -12.46
C PHE A 244 -10.94 -6.48 -11.14
N TYR A 245 -12.15 -6.91 -10.75
CA TYR A 245 -12.78 -6.48 -9.51
C TYR A 245 -13.73 -7.54 -8.98
N ARG A 246 -14.02 -7.45 -7.71
CA ARG A 246 -15.01 -8.31 -7.05
C ARG A 246 -15.97 -7.48 -6.21
N LYS A 247 -17.15 -7.99 -5.99
CA LYS A 247 -18.08 -7.44 -5.00
C LYS A 247 -17.52 -7.72 -3.60
N ALA A 248 -17.39 -6.69 -2.77
CA ALA A 248 -16.88 -6.81 -1.42
C ALA A 248 -17.77 -7.73 -0.56
N LYS A 249 -17.15 -8.51 0.32
CA LYS A 249 -17.87 -9.40 1.24
C LYS A 249 -18.44 -8.58 2.40
N SER A 250 -19.64 -8.95 2.86
CA SER A 250 -20.31 -8.28 3.98
C SER A 250 -19.64 -8.49 5.35
N GLU A 251 -18.71 -9.43 5.44
CA GLU A 251 -18.03 -9.79 6.70
C GLU A 251 -17.06 -8.71 7.21
N ASP A 252 -16.57 -7.84 6.32
CA ASP A 252 -15.59 -6.79 6.64
C ASP A 252 -16.24 -5.48 7.12
N VAL A 253 -17.57 -5.47 7.24
CA VAL A 253 -18.33 -4.27 7.59
C VAL A 253 -18.52 -4.18 9.10
N LEU A 254 -18.00 -3.12 9.70
CA LEU A 254 -18.16 -2.82 11.13
C LEU A 254 -19.41 -1.93 11.38
N PRO A 255 -20.01 -1.98 12.57
CA PRO A 255 -21.06 -1.04 12.95
C PRO A 255 -20.55 0.40 12.92
N TRP A 256 -21.42 1.35 12.53
CA TRP A 256 -21.05 2.77 12.45
C TRP A 256 -20.55 3.35 13.78
N ASP A 257 -21.13 2.90 14.89
CA ASP A 257 -20.75 3.33 16.24
C ASP A 257 -19.37 2.84 16.70
N PHE A 258 -18.79 1.92 15.93
CA PHE A 258 -17.44 1.44 16.18
C PHE A 258 -16.37 2.52 15.94
N TYR A 259 -16.68 3.50 15.08
CA TYR A 259 -15.74 4.55 14.71
C TYR A 259 -15.82 5.74 15.67
N PRO A 260 -14.68 6.42 15.94
CA PRO A 260 -14.65 7.65 16.72
C PRO A 260 -15.56 8.72 16.13
N VAL A 261 -16.03 9.65 16.99
CA VAL A 261 -16.91 10.75 16.59
C VAL A 261 -16.34 11.51 15.39
N SER A 262 -15.03 11.82 15.41
CA SER A 262 -14.37 12.52 14.31
C SER A 262 -14.48 11.78 12.97
N LEU A 263 -14.26 10.46 12.92
CA LEU A 263 -14.42 9.67 11.70
C LEU A 263 -15.89 9.58 11.26
N ARG A 264 -16.84 9.53 12.21
CA ARG A 264 -18.27 9.56 11.90
C ARG A 264 -18.72 10.91 11.30
N GLU A 265 -18.14 12.02 11.76
CA GLU A 265 -18.37 13.35 11.17
C GLU A 265 -17.85 13.41 9.73
N HIS A 266 -16.61 12.94 9.47
CA HIS A 266 -16.10 12.81 8.12
C HIS A 266 -17.00 11.93 7.24
N GLY A 267 -17.46 10.80 7.76
CA GLY A 267 -18.38 9.92 7.05
C GLY A 267 -19.72 10.58 6.75
N SER A 268 -20.25 11.39 7.65
CA SER A 268 -21.49 12.16 7.44
C SER A 268 -21.33 13.20 6.34
N LEU A 269 -20.17 13.87 6.26
CA LEU A 269 -19.83 14.78 5.17
C LEU A 269 -19.72 14.03 3.83
N LEU A 270 -19.05 12.88 3.82
CA LEU A 270 -18.94 12.05 2.63
C LEU A 270 -20.29 11.54 2.13
N LYS A 271 -21.17 11.12 3.04
CA LYS A 271 -22.55 10.76 2.68
C LYS A 271 -23.25 11.90 1.96
N ARG A 272 -23.13 13.11 2.46
CA ARG A 272 -23.72 14.31 1.84
C ARG A 272 -23.07 14.61 0.49
N LEU A 273 -21.73 14.54 0.39
CA LEU A 273 -20.99 14.79 -0.83
C LEU A 273 -21.43 13.81 -1.94
N ILE A 274 -21.44 12.51 -1.65
CA ILE A 274 -21.82 11.47 -2.61
C ILE A 274 -23.30 11.57 -3.01
N SER A 275 -24.20 11.89 -2.06
CA SER A 275 -25.63 12.01 -2.36
C SER A 275 -25.97 13.24 -3.23
N THR A 276 -25.11 14.26 -3.27
CA THR A 276 -25.30 15.47 -4.08
C THR A 276 -24.64 15.41 -5.44
N MET A 277 -23.98 14.30 -5.79
CA MET A 277 -23.31 14.13 -7.08
C MET A 277 -24.29 14.22 -8.25
N ARG A 278 -23.83 14.82 -9.34
CA ARG A 278 -24.54 14.77 -10.62
C ARG A 278 -24.30 13.41 -11.28
N LYS A 279 -25.29 12.96 -12.08
CA LYS A 279 -25.14 11.74 -12.87
C LYS A 279 -23.92 11.86 -13.78
N GLY A 280 -23.11 10.79 -13.81
CA GLY A 280 -21.89 10.72 -14.62
C GLY A 280 -20.69 11.48 -14.06
N GLN A 281 -20.76 12.02 -12.84
CA GLN A 281 -19.64 12.65 -12.16
C GLN A 281 -19.15 11.77 -11.02
N GLY A 282 -17.87 11.38 -11.04
CA GLY A 282 -17.22 10.65 -9.94
C GLY A 282 -16.78 11.57 -8.80
N VAL A 283 -16.52 10.97 -7.65
CA VAL A 283 -15.87 11.62 -6.50
C VAL A 283 -14.68 10.77 -6.09
N ASN A 284 -13.49 11.35 -6.07
CA ASN A 284 -12.28 10.71 -5.60
C ASN A 284 -12.07 10.99 -4.11
N ILE A 285 -12.11 9.96 -3.29
CA ILE A 285 -11.92 10.03 -1.84
C ILE A 285 -10.63 9.31 -1.48
N LEU A 286 -9.72 9.98 -0.77
CA LEU A 286 -8.47 9.40 -0.31
C LEU A 286 -8.52 9.07 1.17
N LEU A 287 -8.33 7.80 1.53
CA LEU A 287 -8.07 7.35 2.90
C LEU A 287 -6.59 6.98 3.02
N TYR A 288 -5.82 7.72 3.79
CA TYR A 288 -4.38 7.51 3.88
C TYR A 288 -3.88 7.47 5.31
N GLY A 289 -2.70 6.89 5.53
CA GLY A 289 -2.07 6.82 6.85
C GLY A 289 -1.64 5.41 7.24
N ALA A 290 -1.28 5.20 8.52
CA ALA A 290 -0.66 3.98 9.01
C ALA A 290 -1.44 2.69 8.66
N PRO A 291 -0.76 1.58 8.34
CA PRO A 291 -1.42 0.30 8.06
C PRO A 291 -2.17 -0.23 9.29
N GLY A 292 -3.25 -0.98 9.06
CA GLY A 292 -4.05 -1.60 10.10
C GLY A 292 -4.89 -0.65 10.96
N THR A 293 -5.09 0.59 10.54
CA THR A 293 -5.92 1.60 11.24
C THR A 293 -7.41 1.51 10.90
N GLY A 294 -7.82 0.56 10.06
CA GLY A 294 -9.22 0.31 9.72
C GLY A 294 -9.74 1.08 8.51
N LYS A 295 -8.87 1.54 7.61
CA LYS A 295 -9.25 2.28 6.39
C LYS A 295 -10.19 1.47 5.50
N THR A 296 -9.85 0.21 5.21
CA THR A 296 -10.65 -0.69 4.36
C THR A 296 -12.01 -0.98 5.00
N SER A 297 -12.03 -1.30 6.31
CA SER A 297 -13.29 -1.51 7.03
C SER A 297 -14.16 -0.24 7.06
N PHE A 298 -13.55 0.95 7.17
CA PHE A 298 -14.29 2.22 7.10
C PHE A 298 -14.91 2.44 5.71
N ALA A 299 -14.18 2.16 4.64
CA ALA A 299 -14.68 2.25 3.27
C ALA A 299 -15.89 1.34 3.06
N MET A 300 -15.82 0.09 3.52
CA MET A 300 -16.91 -0.88 3.44
C MET A 300 -18.13 -0.47 4.27
N THR A 301 -17.89 0.04 5.49
CA THR A 301 -18.96 0.55 6.35
C THR A 301 -19.63 1.76 5.72
N LEU A 302 -18.87 2.69 5.14
CA LEU A 302 -19.40 3.86 4.44
C LEU A 302 -20.29 3.45 3.25
N ALA A 303 -19.83 2.48 2.44
CA ALA A 303 -20.59 1.95 1.31
C ALA A 303 -21.94 1.40 1.76
N ARG A 304 -21.96 0.56 2.81
CA ARG A 304 -23.20 0.03 3.41
C ARG A 304 -24.14 1.14 3.89
N GLU A 305 -23.61 2.12 4.59
CA GLU A 305 -24.38 3.24 5.14
C GLU A 305 -24.97 4.15 4.04
N LEU A 306 -24.38 4.15 2.86
CA LEU A 306 -24.88 4.81 1.66
C LEU A 306 -25.88 3.95 0.89
N GLY A 307 -26.04 2.68 1.23
CA GLY A 307 -26.82 1.71 0.46
C GLY A 307 -26.22 1.40 -0.91
N LEU A 308 -24.90 1.59 -1.07
CA LEU A 308 -24.16 1.30 -2.30
C LEU A 308 -23.46 -0.06 -2.22
N GLU A 309 -23.38 -0.74 -3.35
CA GLU A 309 -22.57 -1.94 -3.47
C GLU A 309 -21.08 -1.55 -3.60
N ALA A 310 -20.24 -2.11 -2.74
CA ALA A 310 -18.79 -1.89 -2.80
C ALA A 310 -18.13 -2.88 -3.76
N TYR A 311 -17.29 -2.38 -4.65
CA TYR A 311 -16.51 -3.16 -5.60
C TYR A 311 -15.01 -2.95 -5.34
N GLU A 312 -14.31 -4.01 -4.99
CA GLU A 312 -12.87 -4.00 -4.73
C GLU A 312 -12.08 -4.33 -5.99
N ILE A 313 -11.08 -3.52 -6.30
CA ILE A 313 -10.12 -3.82 -7.38
C ILE A 313 -9.16 -4.90 -6.91
N MET A 314 -8.94 -5.91 -7.76
CA MET A 314 -8.10 -7.07 -7.45
C MET A 314 -6.61 -6.69 -7.39
N HIS A 315 -5.85 -7.39 -6.52
CA HIS A 315 -4.43 -7.13 -6.27
C HIS A 315 -3.50 -8.14 -6.94
N GLY A 316 -3.97 -9.28 -7.40
CA GLY A 316 -3.15 -10.34 -7.96
C GLY A 316 -3.95 -11.34 -8.77
N GLU A 317 -3.30 -12.00 -9.70
CA GLU A 317 -3.79 -13.23 -10.30
C GLU A 317 -3.68 -14.37 -9.27
N LYS A 318 -4.52 -15.40 -9.38
CA LYS A 318 -4.58 -16.53 -8.44
C LYS A 318 -3.28 -17.31 -8.31
N ASP A 319 -2.37 -17.17 -9.25
CA ASP A 319 -1.10 -17.93 -9.31
C ASP A 319 0.07 -17.24 -8.61
N GLY A 320 -0.17 -16.14 -7.86
CA GLY A 320 0.83 -15.52 -7.00
C GLY A 320 1.83 -14.61 -7.73
N GLU A 321 1.61 -14.32 -8.99
CA GLU A 321 2.32 -13.23 -9.67
C GLU A 321 1.70 -11.89 -9.28
N ASP A 322 2.55 -10.93 -8.88
CA ASP A 322 2.14 -9.57 -8.60
C ASP A 322 1.50 -8.97 -9.86
N THR A 323 0.25 -8.53 -9.73
CA THR A 323 -0.42 -7.81 -10.83
C THR A 323 0.40 -6.59 -11.19
N SER A 324 0.72 -6.48 -12.47
CA SER A 324 1.40 -5.29 -12.98
C SER A 324 0.56 -4.04 -12.69
N LEU A 325 1.21 -2.90 -12.51
CA LEU A 325 0.53 -1.60 -12.36
C LEU A 325 -0.50 -1.38 -13.48
N ALA A 326 -0.16 -1.81 -14.70
CA ALA A 326 -1.05 -1.74 -15.86
C ALA A 326 -2.34 -2.53 -15.65
N SER A 327 -2.28 -3.77 -15.17
CA SER A 327 -3.47 -4.60 -14.90
C SER A 327 -4.38 -3.97 -13.84
N ARG A 328 -3.82 -3.34 -12.81
CA ARG A 328 -4.62 -2.62 -11.79
C ARG A 328 -5.29 -1.37 -12.35
N LEU A 329 -4.60 -0.60 -13.19
CA LEU A 329 -5.19 0.56 -13.88
C LEU A 329 -6.34 0.14 -14.79
N ILE A 330 -6.17 -0.97 -15.53
CA ILE A 330 -7.23 -1.58 -16.32
C ILE A 330 -8.43 -1.95 -15.44
N GLY A 331 -8.19 -2.60 -14.30
CA GLY A 331 -9.22 -2.97 -13.34
C GLY A 331 -10.05 -1.77 -12.88
N VAL A 332 -9.40 -0.65 -12.55
CA VAL A 332 -10.06 0.60 -12.17
C VAL A 332 -10.93 1.14 -13.30
N GLN A 333 -10.42 1.17 -14.53
CA GLN A 333 -11.17 1.72 -15.69
C GLN A 333 -12.36 0.82 -16.06
N VAL A 334 -12.16 -0.48 -16.09
CA VAL A 334 -13.23 -1.45 -16.37
C VAL A 334 -14.34 -1.35 -15.31
N CYS A 335 -13.96 -1.30 -14.04
CA CYS A 335 -14.91 -1.15 -12.94
C CYS A 335 -15.68 0.17 -13.03
N ASN A 336 -15.00 1.27 -13.38
CA ASN A 336 -15.61 2.59 -13.57
C ASN A 336 -16.67 2.62 -14.70
N GLU A 337 -16.47 1.85 -15.75
CA GLU A 337 -17.43 1.75 -16.85
C GLU A 337 -18.60 0.80 -16.55
N GLN A 338 -18.38 -0.21 -15.73
CA GLN A 338 -19.35 -1.26 -15.44
C GLN A 338 -20.27 -0.96 -14.25
N ILE A 339 -19.79 -0.15 -13.28
CA ILE A 339 -20.62 0.23 -12.15
C ILE A 339 -21.80 1.04 -12.63
N VAL A 340 -23.00 0.53 -12.34
CA VAL A 340 -24.24 1.25 -12.63
C VAL A 340 -24.28 2.53 -11.80
N GLU A 341 -24.47 3.66 -12.46
CA GLU A 341 -24.53 4.98 -11.83
C GLU A 341 -25.49 4.99 -10.63
N GLY A 342 -25.00 5.47 -9.50
CA GLY A 342 -25.75 5.60 -8.26
C GLY A 342 -26.03 4.30 -7.51
N LYS A 343 -25.46 3.14 -7.93
CA LYS A 343 -25.65 1.85 -7.26
C LYS A 343 -24.39 1.27 -6.66
N GLY A 344 -23.20 1.74 -7.05
CA GLY A 344 -21.95 1.20 -6.58
C GLY A 344 -20.94 2.25 -6.20
N ILE A 345 -19.97 1.82 -5.40
CA ILE A 345 -18.78 2.57 -5.01
C ILE A 345 -17.56 1.68 -5.23
N MET A 346 -16.53 2.22 -5.86
CA MET A 346 -15.28 1.50 -6.09
C MET A 346 -14.34 1.68 -4.90
N VAL A 347 -13.66 0.62 -4.51
CA VAL A 347 -12.62 0.64 -3.46
C VAL A 347 -11.32 0.12 -4.06
N VAL A 348 -10.32 0.99 -4.10
CA VAL A 348 -8.96 0.68 -4.56
C VAL A 348 -8.07 0.62 -3.33
N ASP A 349 -7.89 -0.59 -2.80
CA ASP A 349 -6.99 -0.80 -1.65
C ASP A 349 -5.52 -0.86 -2.11
N GLU A 350 -4.58 -0.60 -1.19
CA GLU A 350 -3.15 -0.53 -1.50
C GLU A 350 -2.83 0.31 -2.76
N ALA A 351 -3.50 1.46 -2.87
CA ALA A 351 -3.37 2.33 -4.03
C ALA A 351 -1.99 3.02 -4.15
N ASP A 352 -1.06 2.72 -3.22
CA ASP A 352 0.29 3.29 -3.18
C ASP A 352 1.05 3.15 -4.49
N GLN A 353 0.98 1.98 -5.12
CA GLN A 353 1.65 1.73 -6.40
C GLN A 353 1.08 2.57 -7.55
N ILE A 354 -0.21 2.89 -7.50
CA ILE A 354 -0.88 3.71 -8.51
C ILE A 354 -0.62 5.20 -8.26
N LEU A 355 -0.67 5.63 -6.99
CA LEU A 355 -0.65 7.05 -6.63
C LEU A 355 0.77 7.62 -6.43
N ASN A 356 1.78 6.79 -6.12
CA ASN A 356 3.15 7.20 -5.81
C ASN A 356 4.08 7.20 -7.05
N THR A 357 3.59 7.61 -8.20
CA THR A 357 4.37 7.69 -9.46
C THR A 357 5.52 8.72 -9.43
N GLY A 358 5.71 9.43 -8.32
CA GLY A 358 6.68 10.52 -8.17
C GLY A 358 7.87 10.26 -7.23
N GLY A 359 7.85 9.19 -6.45
CA GLY A 359 8.94 8.86 -5.52
C GLY A 359 10.10 8.23 -6.24
N GLY A 360 11.12 9.02 -6.58
CA GLY A 360 12.36 8.52 -7.11
C GLY A 360 12.96 7.45 -6.19
N ASN A 361 12.90 6.20 -6.59
CA ASN A 361 13.82 5.20 -6.10
C ASN A 361 15.21 5.62 -6.53
N PHE A 362 15.99 6.10 -5.59
CA PHE A 362 17.39 6.55 -5.74
C PHE A 362 18.33 5.41 -6.23
N PHE A 363 17.78 4.23 -6.57
CA PHE A 363 18.52 3.07 -7.05
C PHE A 363 17.99 2.45 -8.37
N GLY A 364 17.10 3.14 -9.08
CA GLY A 364 16.63 2.75 -10.41
C GLY A 364 17.34 3.53 -11.49
N MET A 365 18.52 3.09 -11.89
CA MET A 365 19.25 3.62 -13.04
C MET A 365 18.33 3.64 -14.26
N ALA A 366 18.16 4.84 -14.81
CA ALA A 366 17.42 5.14 -16.02
C ALA A 366 17.77 4.20 -17.18
N ILE A 367 16.80 3.39 -17.59
CA ILE A 367 16.73 2.88 -18.95
C ILE A 367 15.33 3.22 -19.48
N GLY A 368 15.26 4.29 -20.27
CA GLY A 368 14.14 4.63 -21.14
C GLY A 368 12.96 5.37 -20.51
N GLY A 369 12.94 6.66 -20.63
CA GLY A 369 11.92 7.69 -20.83
C GLY A 369 10.41 7.42 -20.61
N LYS A 370 9.97 6.60 -19.61
CA LYS A 370 8.55 6.26 -19.40
C LYS A 370 7.85 7.03 -18.25
N THR A 371 8.55 7.69 -17.36
CA THR A 371 7.98 8.29 -16.13
C THR A 371 7.01 9.46 -16.37
N ALA A 372 7.11 10.19 -17.45
CA ALA A 372 6.19 11.30 -17.77
C ALA A 372 4.84 10.81 -18.32
N SER A 373 4.83 9.69 -19.06
CA SER A 373 3.63 9.06 -19.62
C SER A 373 2.73 8.45 -18.53
N GLU A 374 3.32 7.78 -17.55
CA GLU A 374 2.56 7.12 -16.46
C GLU A 374 1.83 8.13 -15.56
N LYS A 375 2.48 9.26 -15.22
CA LYS A 375 1.84 10.35 -14.47
C LYS A 375 0.63 10.94 -15.21
N GLY A 376 0.74 11.11 -16.51
CA GLY A 376 -0.34 11.60 -17.36
C GLY A 376 -1.54 10.64 -17.36
N GLN A 377 -1.29 9.35 -17.40
CA GLN A 377 -2.33 8.32 -17.39
C GLN A 377 -3.09 8.30 -16.06
N VAL A 378 -2.39 8.30 -14.91
CA VAL A 378 -3.02 8.34 -13.59
C VAL A 378 -3.85 9.60 -13.40
N ASN A 379 -3.33 10.75 -13.79
CA ASN A 379 -4.07 12.02 -13.72
C ASN A 379 -5.32 12.00 -14.59
N SER A 380 -5.23 11.53 -15.84
CA SER A 380 -6.38 11.39 -16.73
C SER A 380 -7.42 10.41 -16.22
N MET A 381 -6.96 9.30 -15.63
CA MET A 381 -7.84 8.33 -15.00
C MET A 381 -8.63 8.93 -13.84
N LEU A 382 -7.96 9.63 -12.91
CA LEU A 382 -8.63 10.31 -11.78
C LEU A 382 -9.66 11.34 -12.26
N ASP A 383 -9.35 12.08 -13.34
CA ASP A 383 -10.26 13.07 -13.93
C ASP A 383 -11.47 12.43 -14.66
N SER A 384 -11.37 11.16 -15.06
CA SER A 384 -12.39 10.44 -15.85
C SER A 384 -13.36 9.59 -15.01
N MET A 385 -13.27 9.61 -13.68
CA MET A 385 -14.15 8.81 -12.82
C MET A 385 -15.62 9.23 -12.95
N ARG A 386 -16.50 8.22 -13.07
CA ARG A 386 -17.97 8.40 -13.20
C ARG A 386 -18.72 7.91 -11.98
N CYS A 387 -18.09 7.10 -11.13
CA CYS A 387 -18.64 6.61 -9.87
C CYS A 387 -17.83 7.14 -8.68
N PRO A 388 -18.35 7.09 -7.45
CA PRO A 388 -17.56 7.35 -6.25
C PRO A 388 -16.44 6.32 -6.12
N VAL A 389 -15.23 6.79 -5.84
CA VAL A 389 -14.05 5.94 -5.66
C VAL A 389 -13.36 6.25 -4.35
N ILE A 390 -13.10 5.23 -3.56
CA ILE A 390 -12.31 5.31 -2.34
C ILE A 390 -10.94 4.70 -2.61
N TRP A 391 -9.94 5.55 -2.58
CA TRP A 391 -8.53 5.20 -2.72
C TRP A 391 -7.92 5.02 -1.34
N ILE A 392 -7.31 3.87 -1.07
CA ILE A 392 -6.71 3.56 0.23
C ILE A 392 -5.19 3.45 0.06
N SER A 393 -4.46 4.27 0.81
CA SER A 393 -2.99 4.31 0.79
C SER A 393 -2.43 4.12 2.19
N ASN A 394 -1.33 3.39 2.30
CA ASN A 394 -0.56 3.23 3.53
C ASN A 394 0.57 4.26 3.64
N SER A 395 0.82 5.00 2.57
CA SER A 395 1.84 6.05 2.50
C SER A 395 1.33 7.39 3.04
N PRO A 396 2.22 8.24 3.58
CA PRO A 396 1.86 9.60 3.95
C PRO A 396 1.53 10.44 2.71
N ALA A 397 0.69 11.46 2.87
CA ALA A 397 0.27 12.32 1.75
C ALA A 397 1.45 12.98 1.01
N ASP A 398 2.55 13.27 1.71
CA ASP A 398 3.74 13.92 1.14
C ASP A 398 4.51 13.02 0.16
N SER A 399 4.25 11.70 0.15
CA SER A 399 4.84 10.76 -0.82
C SER A 399 4.16 10.83 -2.19
N MET A 400 2.96 11.40 -2.28
CA MET A 400 2.21 11.54 -3.52
C MET A 400 2.57 12.84 -4.23
N ASP A 401 2.59 12.83 -5.56
CA ASP A 401 2.80 14.02 -6.37
C ASP A 401 1.68 15.06 -6.15
N ASP A 402 2.02 16.34 -6.17
CA ASP A 402 1.07 17.44 -6.00
C ASP A 402 -0.05 17.40 -7.05
N SER A 403 0.25 16.96 -8.28
CA SER A 403 -0.73 16.87 -9.35
C SER A 403 -1.80 15.80 -9.06
N VAL A 404 -1.42 14.71 -8.41
CA VAL A 404 -2.33 13.63 -7.97
C VAL A 404 -3.15 14.10 -6.78
N ARG A 405 -2.50 14.72 -5.77
CA ARG A 405 -3.18 15.19 -4.56
C ARG A 405 -4.34 16.17 -4.83
N ARG A 406 -4.19 17.03 -5.83
CA ARG A 406 -5.22 18.03 -6.21
C ARG A 406 -6.47 17.42 -6.86
N ARG A 407 -6.47 16.14 -7.19
CA ARG A 407 -7.59 15.44 -7.84
C ARG A 407 -8.47 14.67 -6.88
N PHE A 408 -8.15 14.74 -5.59
CA PHE A 408 -9.02 14.19 -4.56
C PHE A 408 -10.00 15.25 -4.09
N ASP A 409 -11.28 14.94 -4.17
CA ASP A 409 -12.37 15.82 -3.70
C ASP A 409 -12.42 15.85 -2.17
N TYR A 410 -12.00 14.76 -1.53
CA TYR A 410 -11.94 14.66 -0.09
C TYR A 410 -10.83 13.70 0.37
N SER A 411 -10.22 14.02 1.52
CA SER A 411 -9.19 13.15 2.08
C SER A 411 -9.31 13.01 3.59
N ILE A 412 -9.05 11.81 4.12
CA ILE A 412 -9.06 11.49 5.54
C ILE A 412 -7.73 10.86 5.91
N CYS A 413 -7.03 11.47 6.87
CA CYS A 413 -5.82 10.90 7.46
C CYS A 413 -6.19 9.96 8.60
N PHE A 414 -5.90 8.68 8.44
CA PHE A 414 -6.01 7.68 9.50
C PHE A 414 -4.71 7.66 10.31
N LYS A 415 -4.70 8.38 11.40
CA LYS A 415 -3.57 8.38 12.35
C LYS A 415 -3.46 7.03 13.05
N LYS A 416 -2.31 6.78 13.67
CA LYS A 416 -2.17 5.63 14.59
C LYS A 416 -3.29 5.62 15.61
N LEU A 417 -3.72 4.44 16.00
CA LEU A 417 -4.79 4.27 16.97
C LEU A 417 -4.38 4.90 18.32
N THR A 418 -5.19 5.81 18.82
CA THR A 418 -5.00 6.36 20.16
C THR A 418 -5.31 5.31 21.22
N HIS A 419 -4.85 5.51 22.46
CA HIS A 419 -5.16 4.63 23.59
C HIS A 419 -6.68 4.42 23.74
N SER A 420 -7.49 5.48 23.66
CA SER A 420 -8.95 5.40 23.74
C SER A 420 -9.58 4.61 22.60
N MET A 421 -9.04 4.75 21.38
CA MET A 421 -9.47 3.95 20.23
C MET A 421 -9.14 2.47 20.42
N ARG A 422 -7.91 2.16 20.88
CA ARG A 422 -7.53 0.77 21.19
C ARG A 422 -8.43 0.17 22.29
N MET A 423 -8.73 0.92 23.34
CA MET A 423 -9.68 0.47 24.37
C MET A 423 -11.05 0.09 23.78
N ASN A 424 -11.60 0.94 22.90
CA ASN A 424 -12.87 0.67 22.23
C ASN A 424 -12.78 -0.55 21.32
N ILE A 425 -11.68 -0.72 20.61
CA ILE A 425 -11.44 -1.88 19.75
C ILE A 425 -11.37 -3.16 20.60
N TRP A 426 -10.67 -3.15 21.73
CA TRP A 426 -10.63 -4.25 22.68
C TRP A 426 -12.03 -4.59 23.19
N LYS A 427 -12.78 -3.62 23.72
CA LYS A 427 -14.15 -3.79 24.22
C LYS A 427 -15.06 -4.43 23.18
N ASN A 428 -15.07 -3.89 21.98
CA ASN A 428 -15.94 -4.35 20.90
C ASN A 428 -15.57 -5.76 20.40
N ASN A 429 -14.28 -6.07 20.28
CA ASN A 429 -13.86 -7.42 19.88
C ASN A 429 -14.09 -8.45 20.99
N ILE A 430 -13.89 -8.11 22.26
CA ILE A 430 -14.24 -8.98 23.40
C ILE A 430 -15.74 -9.33 23.35
N LYS A 431 -16.60 -8.34 23.10
CA LYS A 431 -18.04 -8.55 22.92
C LYS A 431 -18.35 -9.38 21.67
N LYS A 432 -17.71 -9.07 20.52
CA LYS A 432 -17.88 -9.82 19.28
C LYS A 432 -17.57 -11.32 19.43
N PHE A 433 -16.53 -11.64 20.20
CA PHE A 433 -16.11 -13.01 20.43
C PHE A 433 -16.73 -13.66 21.69
N SER A 434 -17.59 -12.93 22.43
CA SER A 434 -18.26 -13.40 23.65
C SER A 434 -17.25 -13.79 24.76
N LEU A 435 -16.25 -12.95 24.97
CA LEU A 435 -15.16 -13.16 25.93
C LEU A 435 -15.29 -12.28 27.19
N GLU A 436 -16.45 -11.62 27.42
CA GLU A 436 -16.67 -10.70 28.53
C GLU A 436 -16.49 -11.38 29.92
N ASN A 437 -16.83 -12.65 30.01
CA ASN A 437 -16.69 -13.42 31.24
C ASN A 437 -15.25 -13.87 31.54
N ILE A 438 -14.35 -13.77 30.55
CA ILE A 438 -12.99 -14.31 30.58
C ILE A 438 -11.97 -13.16 30.66
N VAL A 439 -12.21 -12.05 29.97
CA VAL A 439 -11.37 -10.84 29.97
C VAL A 439 -12.11 -9.72 30.70
N PRO A 440 -11.77 -9.43 31.97
CA PRO A 440 -12.48 -8.42 32.75
C PRO A 440 -12.23 -6.99 32.16
N GLU A 441 -13.25 -6.14 32.26
CA GLU A 441 -13.19 -4.78 31.75
C GLU A 441 -12.05 -3.95 32.38
N SER A 442 -11.69 -4.24 33.64
CA SER A 442 -10.57 -3.60 34.32
C SER A 442 -9.20 -3.81 33.64
N GLU A 443 -9.04 -4.90 32.91
CA GLU A 443 -7.77 -5.18 32.20
C GLU A 443 -7.66 -4.51 30.84
N ILE A 444 -8.78 -4.07 30.26
CA ILE A 444 -8.80 -3.50 28.90
C ILE A 444 -7.91 -2.26 28.79
N SER A 445 -7.95 -1.38 29.78
CA SER A 445 -7.11 -0.19 29.81
C SER A 445 -5.62 -0.54 29.85
N SER A 446 -5.27 -1.55 30.64
CA SER A 446 -3.89 -2.08 30.72
C SER A 446 -3.44 -2.69 29.41
N LEU A 447 -4.28 -3.51 28.77
CA LEU A 447 -3.99 -4.14 27.48
C LEU A 447 -3.82 -3.09 26.36
N ALA A 448 -4.71 -2.10 26.31
CA ALA A 448 -4.65 -1.02 25.34
C ALA A 448 -3.43 -0.12 25.51
N GLY A 449 -2.96 0.07 26.74
CA GLY A 449 -1.72 0.81 27.05
C GLY A 449 -0.45 0.01 26.80
N LYS A 450 -0.51 -1.31 27.09
CA LYS A 450 0.65 -2.19 26.96
C LYS A 450 0.99 -2.55 25.52
N TYR A 451 -0.03 -2.77 24.69
CA TYR A 451 0.16 -3.24 23.32
C TYR A 451 -0.24 -2.17 22.29
N ASP A 452 0.78 -1.58 21.66
CA ASP A 452 0.60 -0.63 20.56
C ASP A 452 0.36 -1.41 19.25
N THR A 453 -0.80 -2.07 19.15
CA THR A 453 -1.16 -2.91 18.02
C THR A 453 -2.37 -2.36 17.28
N ASN A 454 -2.54 -2.79 16.03
CA ASN A 454 -3.65 -2.40 15.17
C ASN A 454 -4.93 -3.22 15.45
N ALA A 455 -6.06 -2.79 14.87
CA ALA A 455 -7.36 -3.43 15.05
C ALA A 455 -7.37 -4.90 14.60
N GLY A 456 -6.65 -5.20 13.50
CA GLY A 456 -6.52 -6.56 12.96
C GLY A 456 -5.81 -7.50 13.94
N GLY A 457 -4.70 -7.05 14.54
CA GLY A 457 -3.95 -7.80 15.54
C GLY A 457 -4.77 -8.12 16.78
N ILE A 458 -5.51 -7.12 17.30
CA ILE A 458 -6.41 -7.34 18.45
C ILE A 458 -7.46 -8.40 18.10
N SER A 459 -8.10 -8.27 16.91
CA SER A 459 -9.13 -9.21 16.49
C SER A 459 -8.60 -10.63 16.30
N MET A 460 -7.40 -10.77 15.69
CA MET A 460 -6.74 -12.06 15.48
C MET A 460 -6.39 -12.74 16.80
N VAL A 461 -5.81 -12.01 17.74
CA VAL A 461 -5.44 -12.56 19.07
C VAL A 461 -6.66 -13.01 19.85
N LEU A 462 -7.73 -12.21 19.88
CA LEU A 462 -8.97 -12.59 20.57
C LEU A 462 -9.69 -13.75 19.90
N LYS A 463 -9.66 -13.83 18.55
CA LYS A 463 -10.15 -15.01 17.83
C LYS A 463 -9.38 -16.27 18.20
N ASN A 464 -8.06 -16.20 18.26
CA ASN A 464 -7.23 -17.33 18.67
C ASN A 464 -7.47 -17.71 20.14
N LEU A 465 -7.61 -16.73 21.02
CA LEU A 465 -7.96 -16.97 22.44
C LEU A 465 -9.30 -17.69 22.56
N LYS A 466 -10.32 -17.25 21.81
CA LYS A 466 -11.62 -17.93 21.78
C LYS A 466 -11.49 -19.39 21.33
N ASN A 467 -10.72 -19.66 20.27
CA ASN A 467 -10.53 -21.01 19.74
C ASN A 467 -9.82 -21.93 20.73
N MET A 468 -8.96 -21.40 21.60
CA MET A 468 -8.25 -22.15 22.64
C MET A 468 -9.15 -22.49 23.84
N SER A 469 -10.28 -21.78 24.04
CA SER A 469 -11.23 -21.97 25.13
C SER A 469 -10.55 -22.04 26.51
N PRO A 470 -9.71 -21.07 26.92
CA PRO A 470 -8.93 -21.14 28.13
C PRO A 470 -9.77 -20.98 29.40
N GLN A 471 -9.24 -21.46 30.55
CA GLN A 471 -9.77 -21.09 31.85
C GLN A 471 -9.38 -19.64 32.19
N ALA A 472 -10.15 -18.97 33.04
CA ALA A 472 -9.97 -17.53 33.34
C ALA A 472 -8.57 -17.19 33.91
N ASP A 473 -7.96 -18.09 34.67
CA ASP A 473 -6.62 -17.96 35.25
C ASP A 473 -5.49 -18.05 34.20
N GLU A 474 -5.71 -18.73 33.09
CA GLU A 474 -4.74 -18.88 31.99
C GLU A 474 -4.70 -17.67 31.05
N VAL A 475 -5.78 -16.89 31.04
CA VAL A 475 -6.00 -15.81 30.02
C VAL A 475 -4.88 -14.77 30.02
N PRO A 476 -4.41 -14.19 31.12
CA PRO A 476 -3.35 -13.19 31.10
C PRO A 476 -2.04 -13.73 30.51
N GLY A 477 -1.71 -14.98 30.81
CA GLY A 477 -0.52 -15.66 30.29
C GLY A 477 -0.62 -15.94 28.79
N LEU A 478 -1.79 -16.38 28.32
CA LEU A 478 -2.03 -16.66 26.92
C LEU A 478 -2.10 -15.37 26.09
N LEU A 479 -2.79 -14.34 26.56
CA LEU A 479 -2.82 -13.02 25.90
C LEU A 479 -1.41 -12.49 25.70
N LYS A 480 -0.56 -12.57 26.73
CA LYS A 480 0.83 -12.15 26.61
C LYS A 480 1.56 -12.93 25.52
N ARG A 481 1.47 -14.27 25.53
CA ARG A 481 2.13 -15.16 24.57
C ARG A 481 1.63 -14.99 23.13
N LEU A 482 0.40 -14.54 22.92
CA LEU A 482 -0.16 -14.29 21.61
C LEU A 482 0.15 -12.87 21.10
N MET A 483 0.18 -11.89 22.01
CA MET A 483 0.40 -10.49 21.66
C MET A 483 1.87 -10.16 21.40
N GLU A 484 2.79 -10.67 22.22
CA GLU A 484 4.22 -10.33 22.12
C GLU A 484 4.80 -10.70 20.73
N PRO A 485 4.67 -11.94 20.22
CA PRO A 485 5.18 -12.28 18.89
C PRO A 485 4.49 -11.49 17.76
N HIS A 486 3.20 -11.17 17.93
CA HIS A 486 2.50 -10.35 16.95
C HIS A 486 3.03 -8.91 16.92
N CYS A 487 3.28 -8.32 18.09
CA CYS A 487 3.89 -6.99 18.18
C CYS A 487 5.31 -6.98 17.62
N GLU A 488 6.13 -8.00 17.90
CA GLU A 488 7.47 -8.14 17.30
C GLU A 488 7.42 -8.22 15.78
N LEU A 489 6.52 -9.04 15.24
CA LEU A 489 6.35 -9.19 13.77
C LEU A 489 5.95 -7.87 13.10
N MET A 490 5.13 -7.07 13.76
CA MET A 490 4.63 -5.80 13.22
C MET A 490 5.55 -4.61 13.53
N GLU A 491 6.75 -4.84 14.09
CA GLU A 491 7.64 -3.80 14.62
C GLU A 491 6.88 -2.82 15.57
N ALA A 492 5.72 -3.25 16.02
CA ALA A 492 4.96 -2.54 17.03
C ALA A 492 5.75 -2.70 18.32
N LYS A 493 6.23 -1.61 18.90
CA LYS A 493 6.90 -1.64 20.18
C LYS A 493 5.94 -2.29 21.18
N ALA A 494 6.19 -3.55 21.54
CA ALA A 494 5.64 -4.07 22.77
C ALA A 494 6.12 -3.11 23.85
N ALA A 495 5.21 -2.58 24.63
CA ALA A 495 5.57 -1.62 25.67
C ALA A 495 6.33 -2.30 26.82
N ASP A 496 7.40 -3.01 26.53
CA ASP A 496 8.47 -3.31 27.49
C ASP A 496 9.27 -2.03 27.85
N ASP A 497 9.03 -0.94 27.11
CA ASP A 497 9.39 0.42 27.47
C ASP A 497 8.33 1.16 28.33
N VAL A 498 7.48 0.48 29.07
CA VAL A 498 7.00 1.05 30.32
C VAL A 498 8.26 1.11 31.20
N MET A 499 8.91 2.25 31.20
CA MET A 499 10.06 2.52 32.04
C MET A 499 9.65 2.25 33.48
N LEU A 500 9.78 1.00 33.93
CA LEU A 500 9.50 0.66 35.30
C LEU A 500 10.57 1.31 36.19
N PRO A 501 10.17 1.89 37.33
CA PRO A 501 11.15 2.37 38.29
C PRO A 501 11.98 1.19 38.76
N ALA A 502 13.21 1.45 39.18
CA ALA A 502 14.06 0.43 39.77
C ALA A 502 13.29 -0.33 40.89
N LYS A 503 13.49 -1.64 40.99
CA LYS A 503 12.77 -2.48 41.98
C LYS A 503 12.86 -1.94 43.39
N ASP A 504 13.98 -1.26 43.70
CA ASP A 504 14.29 -0.71 45.03
C ASP A 504 13.93 0.77 45.15
N TYR A 505 13.24 1.36 44.15
CA TYR A 505 12.87 2.78 44.18
C TYR A 505 11.69 3.03 45.12
N SER A 506 11.87 3.99 46.01
CA SER A 506 10.85 4.47 46.94
C SER A 506 10.96 6.00 47.03
N LEU A 507 9.83 6.65 47.26
CA LEU A 507 9.76 8.07 47.57
C LEU A 507 10.26 8.40 48.97
N GLU A 508 10.24 7.42 49.88
CA GLU A 508 10.74 7.61 51.25
C GLU A 508 12.23 7.88 51.27
N GLY A 509 12.61 8.91 51.96
CA GLY A 509 14.00 9.32 52.15
C GLY A 509 14.53 10.24 51.02
N LEU A 510 13.71 10.57 50.00
CA LEU A 510 14.06 11.60 49.01
C LEU A 510 13.95 12.98 49.69
N ASN A 511 14.99 13.84 49.49
CA ASN A 511 14.96 15.22 49.95
C ASN A 511 14.34 16.09 48.83
N LEU A 512 13.03 16.34 48.97
CA LEU A 512 12.25 17.09 48.05
C LEU A 512 11.82 18.43 48.65
N LYS A 513 12.01 19.50 47.89
CA LYS A 513 11.53 20.83 48.25
C LYS A 513 10.52 21.30 47.18
N GLY A 514 9.35 21.67 47.59
CA GLY A 514 8.30 22.15 46.70
C GLY A 514 7.11 22.70 47.48
N ASP A 515 6.24 23.39 46.81
CA ASP A 515 5.07 24.06 47.40
C ASP A 515 3.98 23.08 47.78
N ILE A 516 4.02 21.81 47.34
CA ILE A 516 2.99 20.80 47.50
C ILE A 516 3.62 19.42 47.79
N GLU A 517 2.99 18.68 48.65
CA GLU A 517 3.38 17.27 48.96
C GLU A 517 3.30 16.38 47.68
N LEU A 518 4.30 15.54 47.52
CA LEU A 518 4.44 14.65 46.36
C LEU A 518 3.23 13.72 46.17
N GLY A 519 2.63 13.24 47.24
CA GLY A 519 1.42 12.42 47.20
C GLY A 519 0.24 13.13 46.53
N ARG A 520 0.05 14.42 46.84
CA ARG A 520 -0.99 15.24 46.22
C ARG A 520 -0.75 15.49 44.75
N ILE A 521 0.52 15.64 44.28
CA ILE A 521 0.84 15.80 42.88
C ILE A 521 0.53 14.50 42.12
N THR A 522 0.88 13.36 42.69
CA THR A 522 0.57 12.05 42.11
C THR A 522 -0.93 11.82 41.97
N GLU A 523 -1.70 12.19 43.03
CA GLU A 523 -3.15 12.15 42.98
C GLU A 523 -3.75 13.10 41.96
N ALA A 524 -3.25 14.32 41.84
CA ALA A 524 -3.68 15.31 40.85
C ALA A 524 -3.47 14.83 39.42
N VAL A 525 -2.31 14.21 39.13
CA VAL A 525 -2.02 13.61 37.82
C VAL A 525 -2.96 12.43 37.55
N GLY A 526 -3.24 11.60 38.56
CA GLY A 526 -4.18 10.49 38.44
C GLY A 526 -5.61 10.97 38.16
N ASN A 527 -6.08 12.03 38.83
CA ASN A 527 -7.38 12.63 38.58
C ASN A 527 -7.46 13.21 37.16
N TYR A 528 -6.42 13.89 36.72
CA TYR A 528 -6.34 14.47 35.38
C TYR A 528 -6.52 13.40 34.29
N PHE A 529 -5.86 12.24 34.42
CA PHE A 529 -6.05 11.15 33.46
C PHE A 529 -7.44 10.48 33.57
N ARG A 530 -8.02 10.39 34.74
CA ARG A 530 -9.39 9.87 34.92
C ARG A 530 -10.44 10.75 34.22
N GLU A 531 -10.30 12.05 34.27
CA GLU A 531 -11.15 13.00 33.55
C GLU A 531 -11.01 12.86 32.02
N ILE A 532 -9.78 12.63 31.53
CA ILE A 532 -9.56 12.36 30.10
C ILE A 532 -10.25 11.07 29.66
N ASP A 533 -10.14 10.00 30.46
CA ASP A 533 -10.74 8.70 30.14
C ASP A 533 -12.27 8.71 30.24
N GLY A 534 -12.84 9.55 31.10
CA GLY A 534 -14.29 9.71 31.27
C GLY A 534 -15.00 10.35 30.09
N GLY A 535 -14.26 10.89 29.12
CA GLY A 535 -14.83 11.48 27.88
C GLY A 535 -15.63 12.77 28.14
N GLU A 536 -15.58 13.34 29.34
CA GLU A 536 -16.14 14.65 29.59
C GLU A 536 -15.34 15.69 28.81
N ASP A 537 -15.93 16.16 27.74
CA ASP A 537 -15.45 17.33 27.00
C ASP A 537 -15.68 18.58 27.88
N VAL A 538 -14.91 18.66 28.96
CA VAL A 538 -14.82 19.84 29.79
C VAL A 538 -14.16 20.89 28.89
N GLY A 539 -14.96 21.81 28.37
CA GLY A 539 -14.62 22.79 27.35
C GLY A 539 -13.22 23.42 27.44
N VAL A 540 -12.98 24.43 26.64
CA VAL A 540 -11.68 25.08 26.31
C VAL A 540 -10.76 25.43 27.51
N ASP A 541 -11.19 25.27 28.76
CA ASP A 541 -10.53 25.74 29.98
C ASP A 541 -9.96 24.63 30.91
N ARG A 542 -9.59 23.44 30.40
CA ARG A 542 -8.92 22.44 31.26
C ARG A 542 -7.56 22.97 31.72
N PRO A 543 -7.26 22.99 33.04
CA PRO A 543 -5.96 23.43 33.56
C PRO A 543 -4.82 22.57 33.00
N ARG A 544 -3.70 23.18 32.71
CA ARG A 544 -2.50 22.48 32.21
C ARG A 544 -1.89 21.64 33.31
N MET A 545 -1.34 20.47 32.94
CA MET A 545 -0.65 19.58 33.87
C MET A 545 0.84 19.45 33.46
N ASN A 546 1.61 20.54 33.66
CA ASN A 546 3.02 20.61 33.38
C ASN A 546 3.84 20.60 34.67
N LEU A 547 4.74 19.63 34.85
CA LEU A 547 5.60 19.49 36.02
C LEU A 547 7.05 19.78 35.64
N LEU A 548 7.74 20.55 36.48
CA LEU A 548 9.19 20.75 36.38
C LEU A 548 9.89 20.04 37.53
N LEU A 549 10.85 19.17 37.20
CA LEU A 549 11.76 18.52 38.13
C LEU A 549 13.15 19.12 37.95
N TRP A 550 13.72 19.68 39.00
CA TRP A 550 15.02 20.27 38.90
C TRP A 550 15.90 19.94 40.10
N GLY A 551 17.22 19.91 39.92
CA GLY A 551 18.18 19.62 40.97
C GLY A 551 19.38 18.82 40.50
N PRO A 552 20.33 18.51 41.38
CA PRO A 552 21.57 17.83 41.03
C PRO A 552 21.36 16.52 40.29
N PRO A 553 22.33 16.06 39.46
CA PRO A 553 22.24 14.77 38.80
C PRO A 553 22.26 13.62 39.81
N GLY A 554 21.59 12.51 39.46
CA GLY A 554 21.52 11.31 40.29
C GLY A 554 20.51 11.37 41.45
N THR A 555 19.78 12.48 41.65
CA THR A 555 18.80 12.66 42.73
C THR A 555 17.48 11.93 42.53
N GLY A 556 17.26 11.27 41.37
CA GLY A 556 16.09 10.40 41.14
C GLY A 556 14.98 11.03 40.32
N LYS A 557 15.20 12.15 39.61
CA LYS A 557 14.19 12.81 38.78
C LYS A 557 13.55 11.87 37.73
N THR A 558 14.35 11.21 36.95
CA THR A 558 13.89 10.27 35.91
C THR A 558 13.18 9.06 36.52
N GLU A 559 13.66 8.54 37.66
CA GLU A 559 13.02 7.44 38.38
C GLU A 559 11.64 7.84 38.97
N PHE A 560 11.51 9.11 39.37
CA PHE A 560 10.20 9.64 39.82
C PHE A 560 9.18 9.65 38.67
N VAL A 561 9.57 10.02 37.46
CA VAL A 561 8.65 9.97 36.30
C VAL A 561 8.19 8.56 36.02
N LYS A 562 9.10 7.57 36.09
CA LYS A 562 8.77 6.15 35.95
C LYS A 562 7.81 5.68 37.04
N TYR A 563 8.03 6.12 38.29
CA TYR A 563 7.15 5.82 39.40
C TYR A 563 5.76 6.43 39.18
N LEU A 564 5.69 7.69 38.80
CA LEU A 564 4.44 8.40 38.48
C LEU A 564 3.66 7.65 37.39
N ALA A 565 4.33 7.28 36.31
CA ALA A 565 3.76 6.53 35.21
C ALA A 565 3.16 5.19 35.65
N LYS A 566 3.89 4.46 36.52
CA LYS A 566 3.42 3.20 37.10
C LYS A 566 2.16 3.40 37.95
N VAL A 567 2.12 4.43 38.80
CA VAL A 567 0.98 4.73 39.66
C VAL A 567 -0.26 5.09 38.89
N VAL A 568 -0.11 5.92 37.86
CA VAL A 568 -1.23 6.34 36.99
C VAL A 568 -1.51 5.36 35.85
N ASN A 569 -0.75 4.28 35.73
CA ASN A 569 -0.85 3.25 34.69
C ASN A 569 -0.82 3.86 33.28
N ARG A 570 0.21 4.68 32.99
CA ARG A 570 0.39 5.38 31.70
C ARG A 570 1.79 5.16 31.15
N LYS A 571 1.85 5.15 29.82
CA LYS A 571 3.11 5.13 29.06
C LYS A 571 3.85 6.46 29.25
N VAL A 572 5.19 6.43 29.23
CA VAL A 572 6.03 7.61 29.19
C VAL A 572 6.70 7.69 27.82
N ILE A 573 6.54 8.82 27.16
CA ILE A 573 7.28 9.15 25.96
C ILE A 573 8.46 10.02 26.38
N VAL A 574 9.66 9.46 26.34
CA VAL A 574 10.89 10.13 26.71
C VAL A 574 11.53 10.75 25.49
N LYS A 575 11.85 12.02 25.57
CA LYS A 575 12.67 12.74 24.60
C LYS A 575 13.77 13.49 25.36
N MET A 576 15.00 13.33 24.93
CA MET A 576 16.08 14.18 25.41
C MET A 576 16.09 15.51 24.65
N GLY A 577 16.60 16.57 25.25
CA GLY A 577 16.77 17.84 24.56
C GLY A 577 17.53 17.68 23.23
N SER A 578 18.53 16.82 23.19
CA SER A 578 19.31 16.47 21.98
C SER A 578 18.49 15.80 20.88
N ASP A 579 17.48 14.99 21.24
CA ASP A 579 16.66 14.26 20.27
C ASP A 579 15.71 15.18 19.49
N LEU A 580 15.39 16.32 20.08
CA LEU A 580 14.52 17.32 19.48
C LEU A 580 15.27 18.31 18.59
N LEU A 581 16.57 18.49 18.83
CA LEU A 581 17.40 19.39 18.03
C LEU A 581 17.65 18.82 16.62
N SER A 582 17.59 19.68 15.62
CA SER A 582 17.89 19.35 14.22
C SER A 582 18.84 20.36 13.61
N MET A 583 19.76 19.90 12.77
CA MET A 583 20.66 20.78 11.99
C MET A 583 19.93 21.55 10.88
N TRP A 584 18.72 21.14 10.53
CA TRP A 584 17.93 21.76 9.46
C TRP A 584 16.96 22.80 10.02
N VAL A 585 16.84 23.94 9.36
CA VAL A 585 15.90 25.01 9.72
C VAL A 585 14.46 24.46 9.67
N GLY A 586 13.70 24.66 10.75
CA GLY A 586 12.35 24.11 10.90
C GLY A 586 12.28 22.64 11.33
N GLY A 587 13.41 21.94 11.44
CA GLY A 587 13.45 20.54 11.86
C GLY A 587 13.17 20.36 13.34
N THR A 588 13.72 21.25 14.19
CA THR A 588 13.49 21.23 15.64
C THR A 588 12.03 21.48 15.98
N GLU A 589 11.39 22.45 15.34
CA GLU A 589 9.98 22.77 15.52
C GLU A 589 9.08 21.58 15.13
N LYS A 590 9.41 20.88 14.03
CA LYS A 590 8.71 19.67 13.63
C LYS A 590 8.88 18.54 14.66
N ASN A 591 10.09 18.35 15.20
CA ASN A 591 10.36 17.32 16.20
C ASN A 591 9.64 17.61 17.51
N ILE A 592 9.63 18.87 17.96
CA ILE A 592 8.87 19.30 19.14
C ILE A 592 7.39 19.01 18.93
N LYS A 593 6.82 19.46 17.81
CA LYS A 593 5.44 19.19 17.47
C LYS A 593 5.12 17.69 17.50
N ALA A 594 5.94 16.88 16.83
CA ALA A 594 5.73 15.44 16.75
C ALA A 594 5.76 14.77 18.14
N ALA A 595 6.64 15.21 19.05
CA ALA A 595 6.69 14.66 20.41
C ALA A 595 5.42 14.96 21.22
N PHE A 596 4.89 16.17 21.13
CA PHE A 596 3.63 16.53 21.78
C PHE A 596 2.43 15.81 21.17
N ASP A 597 2.34 15.77 19.84
CA ASP A 597 1.27 15.07 19.12
C ASP A 597 1.30 13.55 19.42
N GLU A 598 2.49 12.95 19.53
CA GLU A 598 2.69 11.55 19.92
C GLU A 598 2.14 11.31 21.34
N ALA A 599 2.48 12.18 22.29
CA ALA A 599 2.05 12.04 23.68
C ALA A 599 0.53 12.21 23.85
N GLU A 600 -0.09 13.15 23.14
CA GLU A 600 -1.55 13.28 23.13
C GLU A 600 -2.24 12.06 22.52
N SER A 601 -1.74 11.58 21.39
CA SER A 601 -2.35 10.43 20.69
C SER A 601 -2.29 9.14 21.52
N GLU A 602 -1.21 8.95 22.28
CA GLU A 602 -1.00 7.80 23.15
C GLU A 602 -1.61 7.98 24.56
N ASN A 603 -2.15 9.15 24.87
CA ASN A 603 -2.59 9.54 26.22
C ASN A 603 -1.48 9.22 27.26
N ALA A 604 -0.25 9.57 26.91
CA ALA A 604 0.97 9.27 27.62
C ALA A 604 1.50 10.48 28.38
N ILE A 605 2.40 10.25 29.33
CA ILE A 605 3.18 11.30 29.97
C ILE A 605 4.30 11.67 28.99
N LEU A 606 4.39 12.94 28.57
CA LEU A 606 5.54 13.45 27.84
C LEU A 606 6.65 13.84 28.82
N PHE A 607 7.76 13.13 28.76
CA PHE A 607 8.92 13.42 29.60
C PHE A 607 10.06 14.02 28.74
N LEU A 608 10.37 15.28 28.97
CA LEU A 608 11.49 15.98 28.37
C LEU A 608 12.65 16.02 29.37
N ASP A 609 13.67 15.19 29.16
CA ASP A 609 14.87 15.19 29.97
C ASP A 609 15.93 16.15 29.41
N GLU A 610 16.73 16.74 30.28
CA GLU A 610 17.73 17.74 29.91
C GLU A 610 17.14 18.89 29.09
N ILE A 611 15.99 19.42 29.53
CA ILE A 611 15.27 20.50 28.83
C ILE A 611 16.10 21.77 28.66
N ASP A 612 17.13 21.98 29.51
CA ASP A 612 18.07 23.11 29.43
C ASP A 612 18.81 23.18 28.09
N GLY A 613 19.04 22.06 27.43
CA GLY A 613 19.60 22.03 26.08
C GLY A 613 18.74 22.70 25.00
N LEU A 614 17.42 22.72 25.22
CA LEU A 614 16.41 23.32 24.29
C LEU A 614 16.12 24.78 24.63
N VAL A 615 16.46 25.24 25.86
CA VAL A 615 15.81 26.37 26.47
C VAL A 615 16.85 27.28 27.17
N GLN A 616 17.94 27.59 26.48
CA GLN A 616 18.90 28.56 26.98
C GLN A 616 18.28 29.96 27.03
N ASP A 617 18.74 30.76 28.02
CA ASP A 617 18.26 32.13 28.19
C ASP A 617 18.41 32.96 26.91
N ARG A 618 17.33 33.57 26.46
CA ARG A 618 17.27 34.40 25.24
C ARG A 618 18.21 35.58 25.27
N SER A 619 18.66 36.02 26.45
CA SER A 619 19.65 37.11 26.57
C SER A 619 21.00 36.77 25.97
N GLY A 620 21.31 35.47 25.78
CA GLY A 620 22.50 34.95 25.14
C GLY A 620 22.33 34.44 23.71
N ALA A 621 21.12 34.47 23.15
CA ALA A 621 20.82 33.92 21.82
C ALA A 621 21.55 34.76 20.74
N GLN A 622 22.48 34.12 20.02
CA GLN A 622 23.24 34.77 18.93
C GLN A 622 22.50 34.66 17.57
N ARG A 623 21.45 33.83 17.46
CA ARG A 623 20.78 33.50 16.18
C ARG A 623 19.25 33.50 16.33
N SER A 624 18.53 34.05 15.33
CA SER A 624 17.07 34.20 15.34
C SER A 624 16.31 32.89 15.43
N TRP A 625 16.84 31.76 14.95
CA TRP A 625 16.23 30.47 14.97
C TRP A 625 16.16 29.84 16.38
N GLU A 626 17.08 30.15 17.28
CA GLU A 626 17.06 29.73 18.70
C GLU A 626 15.82 30.30 19.41
N VAL A 627 15.46 31.54 19.11
CA VAL A 627 14.23 32.18 19.65
C VAL A 627 12.97 31.50 19.14
N THR A 628 12.97 31.06 17.87
CA THR A 628 11.82 30.41 17.26
C THR A 628 11.54 29.04 17.88
N GLN A 629 12.58 28.25 18.19
CA GLN A 629 12.47 26.95 18.85
C GLN A 629 11.83 27.07 20.24
N VAL A 630 12.33 28.04 21.04
CA VAL A 630 11.75 28.30 22.37
C VAL A 630 10.29 28.73 22.27
N ASN A 631 9.94 29.57 21.29
CA ASN A 631 8.55 29.98 21.08
C ASN A 631 7.64 28.82 20.71
N GLU A 632 8.08 27.89 19.84
CA GLU A 632 7.30 26.70 19.50
C GLU A 632 7.08 25.82 20.74
N LEU A 633 8.11 25.58 21.55
CA LEU A 633 7.97 24.82 22.79
C LEU A 633 6.97 25.50 23.73
N LEU A 634 7.07 26.81 23.93
CA LEU A 634 6.12 27.58 24.76
C LEU A 634 4.69 27.47 24.26
N HIS A 635 4.49 27.60 22.94
CA HIS A 635 3.18 27.48 22.32
C HIS A 635 2.59 26.08 22.51
N ARG A 636 3.41 25.03 22.36
CA ARG A 636 2.98 23.65 22.59
C ARG A 636 2.64 23.39 24.05
N MET A 637 3.47 23.84 24.98
CA MET A 637 3.21 23.71 26.41
C MET A 637 1.90 24.37 26.84
N GLU A 638 1.52 25.46 26.15
CA GLU A 638 0.26 26.18 26.42
C GLU A 638 -0.99 25.45 25.94
N ASN A 639 -0.89 24.74 24.83
CA ASN A 639 -2.02 24.09 24.17
C ASN A 639 -2.09 22.57 24.42
N PHE A 640 -1.11 22.02 25.14
CA PHE A 640 -1.01 20.58 25.38
C PHE A 640 -2.13 20.09 26.30
N LYS A 641 -2.87 19.09 25.83
CA LYS A 641 -3.99 18.47 26.56
C LYS A 641 -3.57 17.20 27.33
N GLY A 642 -2.31 16.96 27.51
CA GLY A 642 -1.74 15.83 28.24
C GLY A 642 -0.97 16.25 29.50
N VAL A 643 -0.22 15.31 30.06
CA VAL A 643 0.70 15.54 31.18
C VAL A 643 2.11 15.64 30.65
N MET A 644 2.77 16.79 30.91
CA MET A 644 4.17 17.01 30.55
C MET A 644 5.01 17.09 31.81
N VAL A 645 6.19 16.44 31.78
CA VAL A 645 7.20 16.54 32.80
C VAL A 645 8.52 16.97 32.16
N GLY A 646 9.05 18.09 32.58
CA GLY A 646 10.40 18.56 32.21
C GLY A 646 11.39 18.29 33.32
N ALA A 647 12.59 17.82 32.98
CA ALA A 647 13.69 17.69 33.96
C ALA A 647 14.92 18.50 33.52
N THR A 648 15.58 19.13 34.50
CA THR A 648 16.82 19.83 34.31
C THR A 648 17.76 19.69 35.51
N ASN A 649 19.04 19.74 35.25
CA ASN A 649 20.08 19.84 36.27
C ASN A 649 20.40 21.29 36.68
N PHE A 650 20.02 22.29 35.85
CA PHE A 650 20.41 23.70 35.98
C PHE A 650 19.17 24.61 35.90
N ARG A 651 18.59 24.95 37.06
CA ARG A 651 17.41 25.82 37.13
C ARG A 651 17.68 27.22 36.56
N ASP A 652 18.88 27.76 36.90
CA ASP A 652 19.23 29.17 36.61
C ASP A 652 19.45 29.43 35.11
N ASN A 653 19.54 28.38 34.29
CA ASN A 653 19.67 28.47 32.83
C ASN A 653 18.30 28.52 32.12
N LEU A 654 17.18 28.32 32.84
CA LEU A 654 15.86 28.30 32.23
C LEU A 654 15.26 29.69 32.07
N ASP A 655 14.73 29.99 30.88
CA ASP A 655 13.99 31.20 30.59
C ASP A 655 12.78 31.36 31.55
N GLN A 656 12.60 32.58 32.09
CA GLN A 656 11.51 32.88 33.02
C GLN A 656 10.14 32.66 32.42
N ALA A 657 9.98 32.84 31.09
CA ALA A 657 8.72 32.58 30.40
C ALA A 657 8.33 31.11 30.45
N ILE A 658 9.29 30.20 30.39
CA ILE A 658 9.09 28.74 30.50
C ILE A 658 8.73 28.38 31.93
N MET A 659 9.42 28.93 32.91
CA MET A 659 9.14 28.69 34.33
C MET A 659 7.67 28.97 34.69
N ARG A 660 7.01 29.94 34.05
CA ARG A 660 5.60 30.29 34.26
C ARG A 660 4.64 29.29 33.66
N ARG A 661 5.05 28.42 32.74
CA ARG A 661 4.21 27.40 32.08
C ARG A 661 4.16 26.09 32.83
N PHE A 662 5.02 25.91 33.85
CA PHE A 662 4.95 24.76 34.72
C PHE A 662 4.00 25.02 35.89
N THR A 663 3.02 24.14 36.03
CA THR A 663 2.00 24.16 37.09
C THR A 663 2.61 23.78 38.43
N PHE A 664 3.42 22.72 38.43
CA PHE A 664 4.12 22.22 39.63
C PHE A 664 5.63 22.25 39.42
N LYS A 665 6.36 22.66 40.46
CA LYS A 665 7.82 22.78 40.45
C LYS A 665 8.40 22.08 41.64
N LEU A 666 9.16 21.01 41.41
CA LEU A 666 9.75 20.14 42.42
C LEU A 666 11.25 20.22 42.34
N GLN A 667 11.88 20.59 43.45
CA GLN A 667 13.32 20.53 43.63
C GLN A 667 13.74 19.22 44.25
N PHE A 668 14.60 18.49 43.59
CA PHE A 668 15.27 17.32 44.07
C PHE A 668 16.62 17.76 44.61
N ASP A 669 16.87 17.53 45.91
CA ASP A 669 18.15 17.91 46.57
C ASP A 669 18.92 16.65 46.99
N TYR A 670 20.14 16.83 47.40
CA TYR A 670 20.93 15.78 48.00
C TYR A 670 20.23 15.23 49.27
N LEU A 671 20.47 13.97 49.57
CA LEU A 671 19.85 13.29 50.71
C LEU A 671 20.23 13.96 52.03
N ASP A 672 19.25 14.14 52.91
CA ASP A 672 19.47 14.50 54.32
C ASP A 672 19.94 13.29 55.13
N GLU A 673 20.19 13.45 56.41
CA GLU A 673 20.70 12.39 57.27
C GLU A 673 19.75 11.16 57.32
N VAL A 674 18.45 11.40 57.38
CA VAL A 674 17.43 10.34 57.42
C VAL A 674 17.40 9.60 56.08
N GLY A 675 17.42 10.34 54.98
CA GLY A 675 17.43 9.76 53.66
C GLY A 675 18.70 8.94 53.37
N LYS A 676 19.88 9.43 53.73
CA LYS A 676 21.13 8.67 53.58
C LYS A 676 21.06 7.32 54.28
N ARG A 677 20.55 7.29 55.53
CA ARG A 677 20.42 6.06 56.31
C ARG A 677 19.41 5.10 55.64
N LEU A 678 18.22 5.57 55.29
CA LEU A 678 17.19 4.77 54.65
C LEU A 678 17.67 4.18 53.30
N PHE A 679 18.34 4.99 52.47
CA PHE A 679 18.88 4.51 51.18
C PHE A 679 20.00 3.50 51.39
N PHE A 680 20.89 3.71 52.36
CA PHE A 680 21.98 2.79 52.70
C PHE A 680 21.40 1.42 53.15
N GLU A 681 20.52 1.41 54.15
CA GLU A 681 19.92 0.17 54.71
C GLU A 681 19.14 -0.60 53.64
N ARG A 682 18.40 0.09 52.80
CA ARG A 682 17.63 -0.50 51.71
C ARG A 682 18.51 -1.06 50.57
N MET A 683 19.47 -0.26 50.08
CA MET A 683 20.30 -0.65 48.96
C MET A 683 21.27 -1.78 49.25
N PHE A 684 21.79 -1.82 50.46
CA PHE A 684 22.75 -2.85 50.90
C PHE A 684 22.15 -3.94 51.77
N ASN A 685 20.84 -3.88 52.03
CA ASN A 685 20.09 -4.82 52.83
C ASN A 685 20.78 -5.10 54.18
N THR A 686 21.17 -4.05 54.92
CA THR A 686 21.90 -4.10 56.17
C THR A 686 21.45 -2.98 57.09
N ARG A 687 21.65 -3.13 58.39
CA ARG A 687 21.40 -2.07 59.37
C ARG A 687 22.71 -1.38 59.76
N LEU A 688 22.65 -0.08 59.95
CA LEU A 688 23.78 0.70 60.41
C LEU A 688 23.86 0.79 61.92
N SER A 689 25.06 0.67 62.47
CA SER A 689 25.33 1.02 63.87
C SER A 689 25.27 2.53 64.05
N GLY A 690 25.25 3.00 65.32
CA GLY A 690 25.25 4.43 65.64
C GLY A 690 26.49 5.16 65.08
N GLU A 691 27.66 4.52 65.19
CA GLU A 691 28.93 5.07 64.67
C GLU A 691 28.95 5.12 63.13
N GLU A 692 28.51 4.04 62.49
CA GLU A 692 28.42 3.99 61.03
C GLU A 692 27.42 5.05 60.46
N SER A 693 26.27 5.24 61.13
CA SER A 693 25.26 6.22 60.80
C SER A 693 25.83 7.66 60.94
N ALA A 694 26.59 7.93 62.01
CA ALA A 694 27.24 9.24 62.19
C ALA A 694 28.27 9.56 61.06
N ARG A 695 29.09 8.54 60.71
CA ARG A 695 30.05 8.71 59.61
C ARG A 695 29.39 8.91 58.25
N LEU A 696 28.28 8.23 57.98
CA LEU A 696 27.48 8.41 56.75
C LEU A 696 26.86 9.82 56.71
N ALA A 697 26.39 10.33 57.84
CA ALA A 697 25.80 11.65 57.95
C ALA A 697 26.79 12.79 57.60
N GLU A 698 28.10 12.65 57.93
CA GLU A 698 29.16 13.59 57.65
C GLU A 698 29.42 13.76 56.13
N ILE A 699 29.07 12.78 55.30
CA ILE A 699 29.29 12.84 53.86
C ILE A 699 28.28 13.79 53.22
N GLY A 700 28.72 14.87 52.65
CA GLY A 700 27.90 15.83 51.93
C GLY A 700 27.55 15.34 50.49
N ASN A 701 26.54 15.93 49.87
CA ASN A 701 26.26 15.80 48.44
C ASN A 701 25.98 14.36 47.93
N LEU A 702 25.44 13.49 48.81
CA LEU A 702 25.03 12.15 48.42
C LEU A 702 23.63 12.14 47.77
N ALA A 703 23.54 11.51 46.61
CA ALA A 703 22.31 11.29 45.86
C ALA A 703 21.97 9.78 45.81
N PRO A 704 20.73 9.38 45.60
CA PRO A 704 20.34 7.97 45.41
C PRO A 704 21.16 7.21 44.37
N GLY A 705 21.58 7.89 43.30
CA GLY A 705 22.44 7.37 42.24
C GLY A 705 23.78 6.85 42.74
N ASP A 706 24.40 7.53 43.76
CA ASP A 706 25.69 7.14 44.29
C ASP A 706 25.66 5.79 45.01
N PHE A 707 24.58 5.53 45.75
CA PHE A 707 24.36 4.23 46.39
C PHE A 707 24.22 3.11 45.36
N ARG A 708 23.61 3.39 44.21
CA ARG A 708 23.49 2.42 43.11
C ARG A 708 24.86 2.15 42.47
N THR A 709 25.66 3.19 42.21
CA THR A 709 27.00 3.05 41.67
C THR A 709 27.91 2.24 42.61
N VAL A 710 27.92 2.57 43.88
CA VAL A 710 28.67 1.80 44.90
C VAL A 710 28.20 0.37 45.01
N ARG A 711 26.87 0.10 44.96
CA ARG A 711 26.35 -1.28 45.00
C ARG A 711 26.81 -2.06 43.77
N GLN A 712 26.81 -1.45 42.56
CA GLN A 712 27.27 -2.09 41.33
C GLN A 712 28.77 -2.40 41.38
N SER A 713 29.60 -1.43 41.79
CA SER A 713 31.06 -1.63 41.89
C SER A 713 31.40 -2.76 42.85
N MET A 714 30.75 -2.81 44.01
CA MET A 714 30.97 -3.85 45.01
C MET A 714 30.44 -5.23 44.59
N TYR A 715 29.42 -5.31 43.78
CA TYR A 715 28.96 -6.58 43.21
C TYR A 715 30.04 -7.26 42.36
N TYR A 716 30.79 -6.49 41.59
CA TYR A 716 31.88 -7.04 40.77
C TYR A 716 33.15 -7.37 41.57
N LEU A 717 33.37 -6.66 42.69
CA LEU A 717 34.58 -6.89 43.53
C LEU A 717 34.45 -8.19 44.35
N GLY A 718 33.25 -8.63 44.64
CA GLY A 718 33.01 -9.86 45.42
C GLY A 718 33.52 -9.77 46.88
N GLY A 719 33.27 -10.79 47.69
CA GLY A 719 33.78 -10.89 49.06
C GLY A 719 32.85 -10.30 50.14
N ASN A 720 33.20 -10.47 51.40
CA ASN A 720 32.51 -9.90 52.56
C ASN A 720 32.86 -8.43 52.77
N ILE A 721 32.08 -7.57 52.15
CA ILE A 721 32.28 -6.10 52.21
C ILE A 721 31.57 -5.54 53.43
N THR A 722 32.30 -4.87 54.28
CA THR A 722 31.79 -4.24 55.54
C THR A 722 31.05 -2.92 55.22
N ASN A 723 30.17 -2.51 56.14
CA ASN A 723 29.46 -1.24 56.04
C ASN A 723 30.44 -0.04 55.96
N MET A 724 31.56 -0.12 56.71
CA MET A 724 32.58 0.91 56.66
C MET A 724 33.21 1.05 55.30
N GLN A 725 33.50 -0.03 54.57
CA GLN A 725 34.01 0.00 53.21
C GLN A 725 33.02 0.63 52.22
N ARG A 726 31.69 0.34 52.41
CA ARG A 726 30.63 0.96 51.63
C ARG A 726 30.51 2.46 51.87
N ILE A 727 30.63 2.88 53.16
CA ILE A 727 30.62 4.29 53.54
C ILE A 727 31.85 5.04 52.94
N GLU A 728 33.04 4.42 52.96
CA GLU A 728 34.24 5.01 52.37
C GLU A 728 34.13 5.13 50.85
N ALA A 729 33.54 4.12 50.16
CA ALA A 729 33.27 4.22 48.74
C ALA A 729 32.27 5.35 48.41
N LEU A 730 31.20 5.52 49.22
CA LEU A 730 30.28 6.66 49.08
C LEU A 730 30.96 8.01 49.31
N ARG A 731 31.96 8.08 50.22
CA ARG A 731 32.77 9.27 50.42
C ARG A 731 33.58 9.60 49.19
N GLY A 732 34.20 8.61 48.55
CA GLY A 732 34.92 8.76 47.30
C GLY A 732 34.02 9.34 46.18
N GLU A 733 32.82 8.84 46.00
CA GLU A 733 31.85 9.37 45.03
C GLU A 733 31.49 10.84 45.32
N SER A 734 31.33 11.22 46.58
CA SER A 734 31.06 12.59 47.00
C SER A 734 32.26 13.55 46.68
N GLU A 735 33.50 13.08 46.88
CA GLU A 735 34.73 13.84 46.64
C GLU A 735 34.92 14.09 45.14
N VAL A 736 34.72 13.09 44.30
CA VAL A 736 34.77 13.25 42.81
C VAL A 736 33.81 14.35 42.34
N LYS A 737 32.63 14.46 42.93
CA LYS A 737 31.68 15.55 42.59
C LYS A 737 32.15 16.94 43.04
N ARG A 738 32.91 17.03 44.12
CA ARG A 738 33.48 18.30 44.60
C ARG A 738 34.62 18.76 43.69
N ASP A 739 35.45 17.86 43.23
CA ASP A 739 36.58 18.17 42.37
C ASP A 739 36.14 18.54 40.94
N SER A 740 35.15 17.87 40.38
CA SER A 740 34.57 18.24 39.06
C SER A 740 34.03 19.69 39.05
N ARG A 741 33.53 20.20 40.17
CA ARG A 741 33.12 21.61 40.29
C ARG A 741 34.29 22.58 40.29
N LYS A 742 35.51 22.18 40.70
CA LYS A 742 36.72 23.00 40.62
C LYS A 742 37.30 23.07 39.20
N PHE A 743 37.21 22.00 38.43
CA PHE A 743 37.67 21.95 37.05
C PHE A 743 36.77 22.73 36.05
N GLY A 744 35.51 22.99 36.37
CA GLY A 744 34.59 23.80 35.55
C GLY A 744 34.92 25.31 35.52
N ARG A 745 36.00 25.78 36.16
CA ARG A 745 36.46 27.18 36.15
C ARG A 745 37.77 27.38 35.42
N ILE A 746 38.26 26.46 34.62
CA ILE A 746 39.36 26.69 33.68
C ILE A 746 38.75 27.13 32.34
N GLY A 747 38.20 28.36 32.34
CA GLY A 747 37.99 29.13 31.12
C GLY A 747 39.30 29.83 30.77
N PHE A 748 39.78 29.67 29.55
CA PHE A 748 40.82 30.47 28.98
C PHE A 748 40.41 31.96 29.07
N GLY A 749 41.02 32.71 29.98
CA GLY A 749 40.95 34.15 29.95
C GLY A 749 41.82 34.66 28.82
N VAL A 750 41.20 35.33 27.88
CA VAL A 750 41.77 36.45 27.12
C VAL A 750 40.67 37.49 27.08
#